data_c039261ec8ad9002fe6918a48227f59b
#
_entry.id   c039261ec8ad9002fe6918a48227f59b
#
_cell.length_a   1.000
_cell.length_b   1.000
_cell.length_c   1.000
_cell.angle_alpha   90.00
_cell.angle_beta   90.00
_cell.angle_gamma   90.00
#
_symmetry.space_group_name_H-M   'P 1'
#
loop_
_entity.id
_entity.type
_entity.pdbx_description
1 polymer ?
#
loop_
_entity_poly.entity_id
_entity_poly.type
_entity_poly.pdbx_seq_one_letter_code
_entity_poly.pdbx_strand_id
1 'polypeptide(L)'
;MNKRTIVNIAVCVVLAIAIAVLLIVGFGGEKAEYLNIVEMNFNDAQQKYSGLKTESYSQGRAEFGYSESGGMDGSGCIMISIPSEDDDARFTYTYDKALEKTYYRMSAWVKTVDVGLGDSAVGANISVLNTFNHSVDYKGDTDWTYIEYYGKTTNDQTKFTVCLRLGFYSGTNTGTVYFDDFKVEQLEKLPEGASYSSMENTLNASGSGAMTHPRHEDTMLTATIMLVVLFAYFAVAYRYSCVREKTGAIQCGVSVKTAVLNLIIVAFALRLIMSVIMPQCDIDVNLFQYWANTAADTGITNFYAKAEQIHLDYPPLFMYYLYFMGLIGDALGITQTVAYDMLLKLPSLVADCVIAYIIYKIAHKKLSKNWTLFVVAAWLFNPMVLLDSACWGQVDSILALAILLAAYFIEKEKYEFSAIAIAFAITLKPQGIFFVPILGYALLRQLIHEKEVPLARRLMRFVYSIAAFLVTAIIIVLPFGIKMEGNLFSWIFNLYMNTAGGYSYATVNSFNFPYLLGLNWVKDSEVVMGLSYFTWGMLSIVLICLLTGALYLIGKKHKMNVYLLAGMCIYAVTQFAPRMHERYFYPALILVLIAVIYSNNKLMLGIYTLMSVSNFYTVLEIMTGLSIGAELIDTDYALASYFYWPPLNTPRAMMAIVNVVCAVALIAISCVITFKKDKTFGLKIWEEYGDENEETKEQ
;
A
#
# COMPACT_ATOMS: atom_id res chain seq x y z
N MET A 1 31.75 -31.73 -9.25
CA MET A 1 30.68 -31.23 -8.35
C MET A 1 29.33 -31.54 -9.02
N ASN A 2 28.37 -32.11 -8.31
CA ASN A 2 27.06 -32.48 -8.87
C ASN A 2 26.29 -31.17 -9.21
N LYS A 3 25.53 -31.15 -10.33
CA LYS A 3 24.72 -29.99 -10.73
C LYS A 3 23.79 -29.47 -9.60
N ARG A 4 23.28 -30.37 -8.75
CA ARG A 4 22.47 -30.05 -7.58
C ARG A 4 23.29 -29.22 -6.54
N THR A 5 24.55 -29.58 -6.33
CA THR A 5 25.45 -28.87 -5.41
C THR A 5 25.75 -27.47 -5.95
N ILE A 6 25.97 -27.32 -7.25
CA ILE A 6 26.21 -26.02 -7.89
C ILE A 6 24.99 -25.09 -7.73
N VAL A 7 23.79 -25.60 -7.98
CA VAL A 7 22.54 -24.81 -7.83
C VAL A 7 22.34 -24.39 -6.37
N ASN A 8 22.54 -25.30 -5.42
CA ASN A 8 22.37 -24.99 -4.00
C ASN A 8 23.42 -23.94 -3.53
N ILE A 9 24.67 -24.05 -4.00
CA ILE A 9 25.70 -23.04 -3.72
C ILE A 9 25.31 -21.70 -4.31
N ALA A 10 24.84 -21.64 -5.56
CA ALA A 10 24.39 -20.40 -6.18
C ALA A 10 23.24 -19.75 -5.39
N VAL A 11 22.27 -20.53 -4.89
CA VAL A 11 21.19 -20.05 -4.03
C VAL A 11 21.72 -19.51 -2.70
N CYS A 12 22.66 -20.23 -2.06
CA CYS A 12 23.30 -19.75 -0.83
C CYS A 12 24.08 -18.43 -1.05
N VAL A 13 24.76 -18.30 -2.19
CA VAL A 13 25.47 -17.07 -2.56
C VAL A 13 24.49 -15.90 -2.75
N VAL A 14 23.36 -16.11 -3.44
CA VAL A 14 22.32 -15.08 -3.60
C VAL A 14 21.75 -14.65 -2.25
N LEU A 15 21.47 -15.60 -1.36
CA LEU A 15 21.02 -15.29 0.00
C LEU A 15 22.07 -14.52 0.80
N ALA A 16 23.35 -14.91 0.71
CA ALA A 16 24.44 -14.22 1.40
C ALA A 16 24.61 -12.77 0.89
N ILE A 17 24.47 -12.57 -0.44
CA ILE A 17 24.49 -11.23 -1.04
C ILE A 17 23.27 -10.42 -0.55
N ALA A 18 22.07 -10.99 -0.51
CA ALA A 18 20.88 -10.31 -0.02
C ALA A 18 21.04 -9.88 1.46
N ILE A 19 21.56 -10.79 2.30
CA ILE A 19 21.85 -10.49 3.72
C ILE A 19 22.90 -9.39 3.82
N ALA A 20 23.98 -9.46 3.03
CA ALA A 20 25.03 -8.44 3.03
C ALA A 20 24.49 -7.06 2.63
N VAL A 21 23.66 -6.99 1.58
CA VAL A 21 22.99 -5.75 1.17
C VAL A 21 22.09 -5.21 2.28
N LEU A 22 21.29 -6.08 2.91
CA LEU A 22 20.45 -5.69 4.04
C LEU A 22 21.25 -5.13 5.22
N LEU A 23 22.40 -5.76 5.55
CA LEU A 23 23.28 -5.30 6.64
C LEU A 23 23.98 -3.99 6.29
N ILE A 24 24.42 -3.81 5.04
CA ILE A 24 25.13 -2.61 4.61
C ILE A 24 24.16 -1.43 4.47
N VAL A 25 23.02 -1.61 3.81
CA VAL A 25 22.08 -0.53 3.54
C VAL A 25 21.13 -0.28 4.72
N GLY A 26 20.70 -1.35 5.43
CA GLY A 26 19.78 -1.22 6.56
C GLY A 26 20.44 -0.70 7.84
N PHE A 27 21.75 -0.93 8.04
CA PHE A 27 22.49 -0.56 9.25
C PHE A 27 23.78 0.23 8.98
N GLY A 28 24.19 0.39 7.71
CA GLY A 28 25.44 1.00 7.32
C GLY A 28 25.33 2.46 6.89
N GLY A 29 24.29 3.19 7.31
CA GLY A 29 24.12 4.61 6.98
C GLY A 29 25.34 5.43 7.39
N GLU A 30 26.03 6.03 6.42
CA GLU A 30 27.03 7.04 6.74
C GLU A 30 26.35 8.19 7.47
N LYS A 31 26.88 8.59 8.64
CA LYS A 31 26.40 9.77 9.35
C LYS A 31 26.55 10.99 8.42
N ALA A 32 25.48 11.73 8.27
CA ALA A 32 25.54 13.01 7.56
C ALA A 32 26.47 13.97 8.32
N GLU A 33 27.38 14.62 7.62
CA GLU A 33 28.18 15.69 8.21
C GLU A 33 27.36 16.98 8.25
N TYR A 34 27.31 17.62 9.45
CA TYR A 34 26.59 18.85 9.70
C TYR A 34 27.56 20.00 9.89
N LEU A 35 27.43 21.04 9.08
CA LEU A 35 28.12 22.32 9.29
C LEU A 35 27.16 23.27 10.01
N ASN A 36 27.41 23.53 11.28
CA ASN A 36 26.60 24.47 12.08
C ASN A 36 26.73 25.91 11.54
N ILE A 37 25.59 26.50 11.19
CA ILE A 37 25.50 27.87 10.65
C ILE A 37 24.96 28.81 11.71
N VAL A 38 23.94 28.38 12.47
CA VAL A 38 23.27 29.10 13.51
C VAL A 38 23.02 28.21 14.69
N GLU A 39 23.30 28.69 15.88
CA GLU A 39 22.99 28.03 17.14
C GLU A 39 22.55 29.09 18.16
N MET A 40 21.32 28.93 18.65
CA MET A 40 20.71 29.84 19.63
C MET A 40 20.14 29.02 20.78
N ASN A 41 20.83 29.03 21.92
CA ASN A 41 20.40 28.36 23.16
C ASN A 41 19.65 29.27 24.13
N PHE A 42 19.44 30.53 23.76
CA PHE A 42 18.71 31.57 24.51
C PHE A 42 19.17 31.81 25.96
N ASN A 43 20.33 31.31 26.37
CA ASN A 43 20.86 31.47 27.72
C ASN A 43 21.35 32.89 28.04
N ASP A 44 21.69 33.63 27.01
CA ASP A 44 22.09 35.06 27.13
C ASP A 44 20.90 35.95 26.77
N ALA A 45 20.62 36.93 27.65
CA ALA A 45 19.56 37.92 27.41
C ALA A 45 19.77 38.71 26.11
N GLN A 46 21.00 38.82 25.58
CA GLN A 46 21.29 39.44 24.28
C GLN A 46 20.95 38.50 23.11
N GLN A 47 20.96 37.18 23.32
CA GLN A 47 20.65 36.20 22.30
C GLN A 47 19.14 35.93 22.15
N LYS A 48 18.30 36.27 23.12
CA LYS A 48 16.87 35.89 23.13
C LYS A 48 16.11 36.24 21.84
N TYR A 49 16.52 37.34 21.19
CA TYR A 49 15.94 37.78 19.92
C TYR A 49 17.01 38.11 18.86
N SER A 50 18.26 37.70 19.04
CA SER A 50 19.33 37.99 18.10
C SER A 50 19.02 37.44 16.69
N GLY A 51 18.74 38.36 15.78
CA GLY A 51 18.36 38.01 14.39
C GLY A 51 16.94 37.49 14.22
N LEU A 52 16.17 37.30 15.31
CA LEU A 52 14.77 36.87 15.23
C LEU A 52 13.84 38.10 15.10
N LYS A 53 12.80 37.91 14.27
CA LYS A 53 11.66 38.85 14.20
C LYS A 53 10.40 38.13 14.63
N THR A 54 9.44 38.84 15.16
CA THR A 54 8.13 38.31 15.56
C THR A 54 7.08 38.73 14.55
N GLU A 55 6.25 37.79 14.13
CA GLU A 55 5.16 38.00 13.20
C GLU A 55 3.91 37.26 13.68
N SER A 56 2.74 37.89 13.53
CA SER A 56 1.43 37.32 13.81
C SER A 56 0.49 37.69 12.67
N TYR A 57 -0.31 36.76 12.19
CA TYR A 57 -1.25 37.02 11.11
C TYR A 57 -2.32 38.02 11.54
N SER A 58 -2.83 37.88 12.75
CA SER A 58 -3.80 38.79 13.33
C SER A 58 -3.12 39.63 14.40
N GLN A 59 -2.84 40.89 14.09
CA GLN A 59 -2.13 41.79 15.00
C GLN A 59 -2.78 41.87 16.39
N GLY A 60 -1.98 41.61 17.43
CA GLY A 60 -2.38 41.73 18.81
C GLY A 60 -3.03 40.48 19.42
N ARG A 61 -3.12 39.38 18.71
CA ARG A 61 -3.60 38.08 19.25
C ARG A 61 -2.50 37.25 19.89
N ALA A 62 -1.31 37.27 19.33
CA ALA A 62 -0.18 36.53 19.85
C ALA A 62 0.73 37.39 20.75
N GLU A 63 1.16 36.81 21.85
CA GLU A 63 2.17 37.36 22.75
C GLU A 63 3.48 36.61 22.54
N PHE A 64 4.59 37.36 22.43
CA PHE A 64 5.93 36.82 22.28
C PHE A 64 6.74 37.13 23.54
N GLY A 65 7.33 36.08 24.10
CA GLY A 65 8.01 36.16 25.39
C GLY A 65 9.36 35.43 25.43
N TYR A 66 10.03 35.61 26.57
CA TYR A 66 11.27 34.95 26.93
C TYR A 66 11.19 34.51 28.40
N SER A 67 11.64 33.30 28.68
CA SER A 67 11.80 32.78 30.04
C SER A 67 13.27 32.51 30.32
N GLU A 68 13.78 33.01 31.45
CA GLU A 68 15.21 32.88 31.83
C GLU A 68 15.58 31.46 32.33
N SER A 69 14.61 30.68 32.75
CA SER A 69 14.80 29.35 33.37
C SER A 69 13.74 28.33 32.94
N GLY A 70 13.03 28.62 31.87
CA GLY A 70 11.96 27.74 31.34
C GLY A 70 12.40 26.77 30.27
N GLY A 71 13.67 26.80 29.82
CA GLY A 71 14.21 25.94 28.78
C GLY A 71 14.39 24.49 29.19
N MET A 72 14.75 23.64 28.22
CA MET A 72 14.82 22.20 28.36
C MET A 72 15.71 21.70 29.50
N ASP A 73 16.84 22.38 29.73
CA ASP A 73 17.82 22.06 30.78
C ASP A 73 17.79 23.06 31.97
N GLY A 74 16.72 23.82 32.08
CA GLY A 74 16.60 24.92 33.03
C GLY A 74 17.27 26.22 32.54
N SER A 75 17.61 26.30 31.28
CA SER A 75 18.17 27.44 30.56
C SER A 75 17.08 28.45 30.12
N GLY A 76 17.45 29.43 29.29
CA GLY A 76 16.51 30.34 28.66
C GLY A 76 15.76 29.71 27.49
N CYS A 77 14.54 30.18 27.24
CA CYS A 77 13.76 29.77 26.04
C CYS A 77 12.90 30.93 25.54
N ILE A 78 12.50 30.91 24.28
CA ILE A 78 11.52 31.83 23.69
C ILE A 78 10.13 31.21 23.70
N MET A 79 9.08 32.06 23.70
CA MET A 79 7.70 31.63 23.86
C MET A 79 6.78 32.37 22.90
N ILE A 80 5.81 31.64 22.32
CA ILE A 80 4.64 32.22 21.64
C ILE A 80 3.41 31.78 22.44
N SER A 81 2.55 32.75 22.81
CA SER A 81 1.26 32.43 23.45
C SER A 81 0.11 33.07 22.67
N ILE A 82 -0.90 32.27 22.35
CA ILE A 82 -2.14 32.70 21.69
C ILE A 82 -3.30 32.33 22.62
N PRO A 83 -3.74 33.24 23.51
CA PRO A 83 -4.55 32.87 24.67
C PRO A 83 -6.04 32.65 24.38
N SER A 84 -6.61 33.18 23.31
CA SER A 84 -8.08 33.18 23.17
C SER A 84 -8.64 33.01 21.78
N GLU A 85 -8.09 33.69 20.80
CA GLU A 85 -8.55 33.60 19.40
C GLU A 85 -7.46 33.01 18.52
N ASP A 86 -7.81 32.06 17.69
CA ASP A 86 -6.87 31.38 16.81
C ASP A 86 -6.03 32.34 15.97
N ASP A 87 -4.74 32.06 15.90
CA ASP A 87 -3.80 32.84 15.09
C ASP A 87 -2.70 31.92 14.51
N ASP A 88 -1.94 32.47 13.59
CA ASP A 88 -0.68 31.95 13.06
C ASP A 88 0.45 32.90 13.45
N ALA A 89 1.22 32.53 14.45
CA ALA A 89 2.25 33.35 15.04
C ALA A 89 3.62 32.66 14.97
N ARG A 90 4.68 33.45 14.73
CA ARG A 90 6.00 32.88 14.48
C ARG A 90 7.14 33.80 14.87
N PHE A 91 8.25 33.21 15.30
CA PHE A 91 9.58 33.82 15.22
C PHE A 91 10.18 33.49 13.87
N THR A 92 10.80 34.46 13.21
CA THR A 92 11.46 34.27 11.91
C THR A 92 12.94 34.57 11.98
N TYR A 93 13.77 33.72 11.39
CA TYR A 93 15.22 33.93 11.23
C TYR A 93 15.57 33.86 9.74
N THR A 94 16.23 34.88 9.19
CA THR A 94 16.64 34.90 7.78
C THR A 94 18.13 34.62 7.66
N TYR A 95 18.46 33.57 6.93
CA TYR A 95 19.81 33.25 6.50
C TYR A 95 20.02 33.72 5.05
N ASP A 96 20.97 34.66 4.86
CA ASP A 96 21.20 35.39 3.60
C ASP A 96 22.46 34.96 2.82
N LYS A 97 23.10 33.85 3.26
CA LYS A 97 24.30 33.26 2.64
C LYS A 97 24.08 31.82 2.23
N ALA A 98 22.86 31.47 1.89
CA ALA A 98 22.54 30.12 1.48
C ALA A 98 23.24 29.76 0.16
N LEU A 99 23.71 28.52 0.08
CA LEU A 99 24.24 27.95 -1.16
C LEU A 99 23.10 27.34 -1.98
N GLU A 100 23.20 27.45 -3.30
CA GLU A 100 22.24 26.84 -4.22
C GLU A 100 22.27 25.32 -4.15
N LYS A 101 21.12 24.67 -4.40
CA LYS A 101 20.98 23.19 -4.47
C LYS A 101 21.48 22.45 -3.23
N THR A 102 21.53 23.13 -2.08
CA THR A 102 22.16 22.64 -0.86
C THR A 102 21.11 22.27 0.16
N TYR A 103 21.36 21.21 0.92
CA TYR A 103 20.48 20.77 2.00
C TYR A 103 20.79 21.51 3.30
N TYR A 104 19.73 21.79 4.05
CA TYR A 104 19.79 22.42 5.36
C TYR A 104 18.90 21.67 6.33
N ARG A 105 19.37 21.47 7.58
CA ARG A 105 18.56 21.04 8.70
C ARG A 105 18.25 22.25 9.58
N MET A 106 17.01 22.43 9.92
CA MET A 106 16.52 23.36 10.93
C MET A 106 15.99 22.52 12.09
N SER A 107 16.41 22.80 13.31
CA SER A 107 16.01 22.01 14.48
C SER A 107 15.84 22.87 15.73
N ALA A 108 15.02 22.42 16.67
CA ALA A 108 14.83 23.02 17.98
C ALA A 108 14.25 22.00 18.96
N TRP A 109 14.32 22.29 20.25
CA TRP A 109 13.44 21.67 21.23
C TRP A 109 12.16 22.47 21.35
N VAL A 110 11.04 21.80 21.45
CA VAL A 110 9.69 22.39 21.53
C VAL A 110 8.93 21.79 22.70
N LYS A 111 8.19 22.65 23.42
CA LYS A 111 7.24 22.25 24.47
C LYS A 111 5.94 22.98 24.25
N THR A 112 4.81 22.29 24.38
CA THR A 112 3.48 22.88 24.17
C THR A 112 2.63 22.80 25.44
N VAL A 113 1.78 23.81 25.64
CA VAL A 113 0.82 23.88 26.75
C VAL A 113 -0.51 24.38 26.20
N ASP A 114 -1.58 23.63 26.40
CA ASP A 114 -2.95 23.92 25.98
C ASP A 114 -3.07 24.25 24.47
N VAL A 115 -2.22 23.67 23.62
CA VAL A 115 -2.32 23.86 22.16
C VAL A 115 -3.52 23.14 21.62
N GLY A 116 -4.38 23.86 20.90
CA GLY A 116 -5.63 23.35 20.39
C GLY A 116 -5.51 22.08 19.54
N LEU A 117 -6.45 21.13 19.71
CA LEU A 117 -6.48 19.82 19.04
C LEU A 117 -7.36 19.78 17.79
N GLY A 118 -7.82 20.92 17.28
CA GLY A 118 -8.72 20.99 16.12
C GLY A 118 -8.15 20.27 14.88
N ASP A 119 -9.02 19.63 14.11
CA ASP A 119 -8.63 18.81 12.94
C ASP A 119 -7.89 19.64 11.86
N SER A 120 -8.29 20.87 11.65
CA SER A 120 -7.65 21.80 10.71
C SER A 120 -6.57 22.68 11.35
N ALA A 121 -6.43 22.67 12.67
CA ALA A 121 -5.45 23.47 13.37
C ALA A 121 -4.07 22.82 13.25
N VAL A 122 -3.02 23.63 13.04
CA VAL A 122 -1.63 23.17 13.04
C VAL A 122 -0.98 23.59 14.36
N GLY A 123 -0.27 22.67 15.00
CA GLY A 123 0.40 22.90 16.28
C GLY A 123 1.74 23.64 16.15
N ALA A 124 2.59 23.44 17.16
CA ALA A 124 3.95 23.96 17.17
C ALA A 124 4.82 23.26 16.10
N ASN A 125 5.48 24.03 15.22
CA ASN A 125 6.23 23.49 14.09
C ASN A 125 7.43 24.37 13.69
N ILE A 126 8.31 23.78 12.85
CA ILE A 126 9.34 24.50 12.10
C ILE A 126 8.96 24.50 10.62
N SER A 127 9.06 25.64 9.98
CA SER A 127 8.79 25.79 8.55
C SER A 127 9.73 26.82 7.89
N VAL A 128 9.68 26.91 6.57
CA VAL A 128 10.34 27.99 5.82
C VAL A 128 9.28 28.96 5.32
N LEU A 129 9.52 30.25 5.52
CA LEU A 129 8.59 31.31 5.16
C LEU A 129 8.27 31.27 3.65
N ASN A 130 6.99 31.44 3.33
CA ASN A 130 6.48 31.41 1.97
C ASN A 130 6.59 30.04 1.28
N THR A 131 6.68 28.96 2.05
CA THR A 131 6.47 27.60 1.59
C THR A 131 5.21 27.02 2.21
N PHE A 132 4.68 25.91 1.65
CA PHE A 132 3.47 25.26 2.18
C PHE A 132 3.76 24.00 3.00
N ASN A 133 5.01 23.83 3.45
CA ASN A 133 5.45 22.66 4.21
C ASN A 133 5.96 23.06 5.58
N HIS A 134 5.74 22.20 6.54
CA HIS A 134 6.27 22.32 7.90
C HIS A 134 6.79 20.96 8.41
N SER A 135 7.53 20.97 9.51
CA SER A 135 7.92 19.76 10.24
C SER A 135 6.70 19.00 10.77
N VAL A 136 6.93 17.89 11.46
CA VAL A 136 5.91 17.37 12.39
C VAL A 136 5.46 18.51 13.29
N ASP A 137 4.16 18.60 13.58
CA ASP A 137 3.58 19.61 14.48
C ASP A 137 3.11 18.95 15.79
N TYR A 138 3.21 19.69 16.88
CA TYR A 138 2.82 19.22 18.19
C TYR A 138 1.63 20.02 18.72
N LYS A 139 0.60 19.28 19.18
CA LYS A 139 -0.68 19.80 19.73
C LYS A 139 -0.90 19.30 21.14
N GLY A 140 -1.81 19.92 21.88
CA GLY A 140 -2.10 19.58 23.28
C GLY A 140 -0.96 19.99 24.19
N ASP A 141 -0.74 19.20 25.25
CA ASP A 141 0.36 19.34 26.20
C ASP A 141 1.47 18.35 25.85
N THR A 142 2.64 18.86 25.48
CA THR A 142 3.83 18.01 25.29
C THR A 142 4.98 18.52 26.15
N ASP A 143 5.75 17.61 26.72
CA ASP A 143 7.02 17.99 27.33
C ASP A 143 8.09 18.22 26.26
N TRP A 144 9.26 18.71 26.64
CA TRP A 144 10.33 19.04 25.73
C TRP A 144 10.62 17.89 24.75
N THR A 145 10.37 18.14 23.46
CA THR A 145 10.50 17.19 22.36
C THR A 145 11.36 17.80 21.27
N TYR A 146 12.28 17.00 20.73
CA TYR A 146 13.14 17.47 19.64
C TYR A 146 12.38 17.43 18.31
N ILE A 147 12.49 18.53 17.57
CA ILE A 147 11.83 18.72 16.28
C ILE A 147 12.87 19.12 15.24
N GLU A 148 12.75 18.58 14.04
CA GLU A 148 13.63 18.92 12.92
C GLU A 148 12.88 19.03 11.60
N TYR A 149 13.43 19.82 10.71
CA TYR A 149 12.91 20.07 9.37
C TYR A 149 14.05 20.17 8.37
N TYR A 150 13.96 19.45 7.28
CA TYR A 150 14.97 19.47 6.23
C TYR A 150 14.45 20.24 5.02
N GLY A 151 15.27 21.16 4.52
CA GLY A 151 14.98 21.93 3.33
C GLY A 151 16.13 21.87 2.31
N LYS A 152 15.79 22.03 1.03
CA LYS A 152 16.77 22.17 -0.05
C LYS A 152 16.55 23.48 -0.79
N THR A 153 17.60 24.26 -0.95
CA THR A 153 17.59 25.48 -1.79
C THR A 153 17.50 25.13 -3.27
N THR A 154 16.85 25.96 -4.05
CA THR A 154 16.75 25.84 -5.51
C THR A 154 17.90 26.53 -6.23
N ASN A 155 17.87 26.56 -7.57
CA ASN A 155 18.77 27.37 -8.38
C ASN A 155 18.58 28.85 -8.03
N ASP A 156 19.67 29.59 -8.01
CA ASP A 156 19.68 31.06 -7.74
C ASP A 156 19.12 31.45 -6.35
N GLN A 157 18.86 30.50 -5.44
CA GLN A 157 18.38 30.78 -4.09
C GLN A 157 19.55 30.96 -3.12
N THR A 158 19.77 32.21 -2.73
CA THR A 158 20.88 32.61 -1.83
C THR A 158 20.41 32.99 -0.43
N LYS A 159 19.10 32.88 -0.16
CA LYS A 159 18.51 33.19 1.16
C LYS A 159 17.25 32.38 1.41
N PHE A 160 16.98 32.11 2.68
CA PHE A 160 15.70 31.55 3.14
C PHE A 160 15.40 32.06 4.56
N THR A 161 14.14 31.97 4.97
CA THR A 161 13.71 32.45 6.31
C THR A 161 13.06 31.28 7.03
N VAL A 162 13.63 30.87 8.16
CA VAL A 162 13.09 29.82 9.03
C VAL A 162 12.04 30.41 9.96
N CYS A 163 10.97 29.68 10.20
CA CYS A 163 9.91 30.03 11.14
C CYS A 163 9.83 29.00 12.26
N LEU A 164 9.94 29.45 13.52
CA LEU A 164 9.51 28.72 14.72
C LEU A 164 8.08 29.19 15.00
N ARG A 165 7.08 28.30 14.96
CA ARG A 165 5.71 28.70 14.68
C ARG A 165 4.67 27.95 15.51
N LEU A 166 3.58 28.64 15.88
CA LEU A 166 2.33 28.06 16.34
C LEU A 166 1.22 28.44 15.35
N GLY A 167 0.55 27.43 14.79
CA GLY A 167 -0.32 27.60 13.63
C GLY A 167 0.45 27.50 12.30
N PHE A 168 -0.27 27.52 11.18
CA PHE A 168 0.31 27.47 9.82
C PHE A 168 -0.72 27.95 8.80
N TYR A 169 -0.57 29.17 8.32
CA TYR A 169 -1.51 29.83 7.39
C TYR A 169 -2.98 29.69 7.82
N SER A 170 -3.82 28.95 7.06
CA SER A 170 -5.22 28.71 7.40
C SER A 170 -5.42 27.73 8.56
N GLY A 171 -4.40 26.96 8.92
CA GLY A 171 -4.39 26.09 10.10
C GLY A 171 -4.02 26.83 11.37
N THR A 172 -4.78 27.87 11.72
CA THR A 172 -4.59 28.70 12.93
C THR A 172 -4.80 27.88 14.20
N ASN A 173 -4.18 28.30 15.32
CA ASN A 173 -4.30 27.59 16.59
C ASN A 173 -4.23 28.54 17.80
N THR A 174 -4.57 28.02 18.96
CA THR A 174 -4.43 28.66 20.29
C THR A 174 -3.43 27.89 21.14
N GLY A 175 -3.05 28.42 22.30
CA GLY A 175 -2.18 27.76 23.27
C GLY A 175 -0.83 28.45 23.42
N THR A 176 0.10 27.80 24.09
CA THR A 176 1.44 28.31 24.33
C THR A 176 2.49 27.31 23.87
N VAL A 177 3.50 27.80 23.14
CA VAL A 177 4.65 27.01 22.72
C VAL A 177 5.94 27.64 23.18
N TYR A 178 6.86 26.80 23.62
CA TYR A 178 8.22 27.18 23.99
C TYR A 178 9.20 26.57 23.02
N PHE A 179 10.23 27.34 22.60
CA PHE A 179 11.32 26.84 21.76
C PHE A 179 12.66 27.10 22.43
N ASP A 180 13.55 26.09 22.33
CA ASP A 180 14.90 26.16 22.87
C ASP A 180 15.88 25.46 21.91
N ASP A 181 17.18 25.78 22.05
CA ASP A 181 18.31 25.21 21.28
C ASP A 181 18.06 25.19 19.77
N PHE A 182 17.66 26.36 19.21
CA PHE A 182 17.41 26.49 17.77
C PHE A 182 18.71 26.45 16.97
N LYS A 183 18.76 25.59 15.97
CA LYS A 183 19.91 25.39 15.07
C LYS A 183 19.51 25.42 13.60
N VAL A 184 20.43 25.95 12.78
CA VAL A 184 20.42 25.81 11.32
C VAL A 184 21.77 25.24 10.91
N GLU A 185 21.75 24.14 10.19
CA GLU A 185 22.95 23.42 9.77
C GLU A 185 22.91 23.13 8.29
N GLN A 186 24.04 23.28 7.62
CA GLN A 186 24.23 22.88 6.24
C GLN A 186 24.65 21.40 6.17
N LEU A 187 24.17 20.68 5.21
CA LEU A 187 24.45 19.26 4.98
C LEU A 187 25.08 19.06 3.60
N GLU A 188 26.10 18.22 3.52
CA GLU A 188 26.60 17.76 2.22
C GLU A 188 25.60 16.79 1.56
N LYS A 189 24.99 15.92 2.35
CA LYS A 189 23.94 15.00 1.93
C LYS A 189 22.85 14.89 2.98
N LEU A 190 21.67 14.50 2.55
CA LEU A 190 20.56 14.26 3.45
C LEU A 190 20.81 12.96 4.26
N PRO A 191 20.44 12.92 5.55
CA PRO A 191 20.44 11.68 6.34
C PRO A 191 19.59 10.61 5.67
N GLU A 192 20.01 9.36 5.79
CA GLU A 192 19.26 8.23 5.23
C GLU A 192 17.87 8.15 5.85
N GLY A 193 16.85 8.07 5.00
CA GLY A 193 15.44 8.04 5.41
C GLY A 193 14.81 9.42 5.68
N ALA A 194 15.59 10.51 5.71
CA ALA A 194 15.04 11.85 5.86
C ALA A 194 14.40 12.36 4.55
N SER A 195 13.28 13.03 4.66
CA SER A 195 12.64 13.77 3.57
C SER A 195 13.00 15.26 3.66
N TYR A 196 12.97 15.96 2.55
CA TYR A 196 13.20 17.40 2.51
C TYR A 196 12.11 18.11 1.72
N SER A 197 11.91 19.41 2.02
CA SER A 197 11.05 20.30 1.25
C SER A 197 11.88 21.25 0.40
N SER A 198 11.34 21.62 -0.78
CA SER A 198 11.89 22.79 -1.51
C SER A 198 11.72 24.04 -0.68
N MET A 199 12.77 24.85 -0.55
CA MET A 199 12.72 26.15 0.14
C MET A 199 12.42 27.31 -0.82
N GLU A 200 11.93 27.02 -2.02
CA GLU A 200 11.50 28.03 -2.97
C GLU A 200 10.31 28.83 -2.42
N ASN A 201 10.33 30.13 -2.64
CA ASN A 201 9.19 30.98 -2.29
C ASN A 201 8.00 30.71 -3.22
N THR A 202 7.06 29.89 -2.77
CA THR A 202 5.92 29.43 -3.57
C THR A 202 4.73 30.38 -3.57
N LEU A 203 4.68 31.36 -2.66
CA LEU A 203 3.59 32.36 -2.66
C LEU A 203 3.60 33.27 -3.89
N ASN A 204 4.74 33.43 -4.56
CA ASN A 204 4.86 34.22 -5.78
C ASN A 204 5.01 33.36 -7.05
N ALA A 205 5.12 32.04 -6.91
CA ALA A 205 5.16 31.10 -8.02
C ALA A 205 3.76 30.53 -8.19
N SER A 206 3.16 30.73 -9.34
CA SER A 206 1.96 30.02 -9.77
C SER A 206 2.31 28.54 -10.10
N GLY A 207 2.84 27.82 -9.13
CA GLY A 207 3.26 26.44 -9.27
C GLY A 207 3.56 25.83 -7.90
N SER A 208 2.92 24.72 -7.63
CA SER A 208 3.04 23.88 -6.45
C SER A 208 4.48 23.67 -6.00
N GLY A 209 4.81 24.06 -4.79
CA GLY A 209 6.01 23.60 -4.09
C GLY A 209 5.82 22.12 -3.72
N ALA A 210 6.25 21.23 -4.59
CA ALA A 210 6.22 19.80 -4.30
C ALA A 210 7.30 19.45 -3.27
N MET A 211 6.95 18.66 -2.24
CA MET A 211 7.95 17.96 -1.45
C MET A 211 8.76 17.07 -2.39
N THR A 212 10.05 17.31 -2.51
CA THR A 212 10.93 16.47 -3.30
C THR A 212 11.66 15.54 -2.35
N HIS A 213 11.25 14.27 -2.32
CA HIS A 213 12.01 13.25 -1.62
C HIS A 213 13.38 13.05 -2.32
N PRO A 214 14.47 12.81 -1.58
CA PRO A 214 15.79 12.56 -2.18
C PRO A 214 15.79 11.36 -3.12
N ARG A 215 14.85 10.43 -2.97
CA ARG A 215 14.63 9.29 -3.87
C ARG A 215 14.02 9.68 -5.23
N HIS A 216 13.74 10.95 -5.46
CA HIS A 216 13.16 11.40 -6.74
C HIS A 216 14.10 11.21 -7.95
N GLU A 217 15.40 11.36 -7.73
CA GLU A 217 16.40 11.05 -8.77
C GLU A 217 16.42 9.55 -9.11
N ASP A 218 16.06 8.69 -8.15
CA ASP A 218 15.96 7.24 -8.33
C ASP A 218 14.67 6.80 -9.04
N THR A 219 13.67 7.70 -9.21
CA THR A 219 12.40 7.35 -9.87
C THR A 219 12.62 6.92 -11.32
N MET A 220 13.51 7.60 -12.05
CA MET A 220 13.86 7.22 -13.42
C MET A 220 14.62 5.89 -13.46
N LEU A 221 15.50 5.65 -12.49
CA LEU A 221 16.22 4.37 -12.35
C LEU A 221 15.22 3.26 -12.00
N THR A 222 14.32 3.51 -11.05
CA THR A 222 13.25 2.56 -10.67
C THR A 222 12.37 2.23 -11.86
N ALA A 223 11.86 3.22 -12.57
CA ALA A 223 11.05 3.02 -13.76
C ALA A 223 11.80 2.22 -14.82
N THR A 224 13.09 2.48 -15.02
CA THR A 224 13.94 1.74 -15.96
C THR A 224 14.10 0.28 -15.52
N ILE A 225 14.43 0.02 -14.27
CA ILE A 225 14.58 -1.35 -13.74
C ILE A 225 13.24 -2.10 -13.86
N MET A 226 12.13 -1.46 -13.49
CA MET A 226 10.81 -2.09 -13.59
C MET A 226 10.40 -2.36 -15.04
N LEU A 227 10.75 -1.48 -15.99
CA LEU A 227 10.54 -1.71 -17.42
C LEU A 227 11.39 -2.90 -17.91
N VAL A 228 12.62 -3.04 -17.43
CA VAL A 228 13.48 -4.20 -17.76
C VAL A 228 12.86 -5.48 -17.19
N VAL A 229 12.40 -5.47 -15.94
CA VAL A 229 11.70 -6.61 -15.31
C VAL A 229 10.43 -6.96 -16.09
N LEU A 230 9.64 -5.97 -16.47
CA LEU A 230 8.44 -6.12 -17.29
C LEU A 230 8.77 -6.74 -18.65
N PHE A 231 9.80 -6.22 -19.33
CA PHE A 231 10.23 -6.75 -20.61
C PHE A 231 10.72 -8.21 -20.49
N ALA A 232 11.52 -8.52 -19.47
CA ALA A 232 11.96 -9.88 -19.18
C ALA A 232 10.78 -10.82 -18.90
N TYR A 233 9.80 -10.37 -18.10
CA TYR A 233 8.57 -11.11 -17.86
C TYR A 233 7.79 -11.39 -19.15
N PHE A 234 7.64 -10.38 -20.01
CA PHE A 234 6.98 -10.53 -21.31
C PHE A 234 7.72 -11.50 -22.22
N ALA A 235 9.05 -11.38 -22.30
CA ALA A 235 9.87 -12.26 -23.12
C ALA A 235 9.75 -13.72 -22.66
N VAL A 236 9.74 -13.96 -21.34
CA VAL A 236 9.52 -15.28 -20.74
C VAL A 236 8.11 -15.78 -21.06
N ALA A 237 7.07 -14.98 -20.83
CA ALA A 237 5.69 -15.33 -21.11
C ALA A 237 5.47 -15.64 -22.60
N TYR A 238 6.01 -14.80 -23.50
CA TYR A 238 5.96 -15.02 -24.93
C TYR A 238 6.71 -16.31 -25.34
N ARG A 239 7.92 -16.49 -24.83
CA ARG A 239 8.74 -17.68 -25.11
C ARG A 239 7.98 -18.95 -24.73
N TYR A 240 7.41 -19.01 -23.53
CA TYR A 240 6.66 -20.19 -23.07
C TYR A 240 5.33 -20.38 -23.77
N SER A 241 4.69 -19.30 -24.21
CA SER A 241 3.44 -19.43 -25.00
C SER A 241 3.69 -19.93 -26.43
N CYS A 242 4.90 -19.69 -26.99
CA CYS A 242 5.26 -20.04 -28.35
C CYS A 242 6.05 -21.35 -28.47
N VAL A 243 6.78 -21.77 -27.41
CA VAL A 243 7.63 -22.96 -27.45
C VAL A 243 6.82 -24.21 -27.09
N ARG A 244 6.74 -25.14 -28.04
CA ARG A 244 6.28 -26.51 -27.77
C ARG A 244 7.27 -27.22 -26.84
N GLU A 245 6.76 -27.99 -25.90
CA GLU A 245 7.50 -28.77 -24.89
C GLU A 245 8.65 -29.65 -25.44
N LYS A 246 8.67 -29.90 -26.74
CA LYS A 246 9.62 -30.77 -27.46
C LYS A 246 11.04 -30.17 -27.60
N THR A 247 11.26 -28.90 -27.35
CA THR A 247 12.60 -28.31 -27.46
C THR A 247 13.25 -28.30 -26.09
N GLY A 248 13.91 -29.41 -25.74
CA GLY A 248 15.01 -29.55 -24.81
C GLY A 248 15.17 -28.51 -23.70
N ALA A 249 14.19 -28.36 -22.84
CA ALA A 249 14.37 -27.58 -21.64
C ALA A 249 15.41 -28.24 -20.74
N ILE A 250 16.25 -27.43 -20.14
CA ILE A 250 17.35 -27.75 -19.24
C ILE A 250 16.99 -28.95 -18.36
N GLN A 251 17.49 -30.12 -18.70
CA GLN A 251 17.39 -31.32 -17.86
C GLN A 251 18.31 -31.13 -16.65
N CYS A 252 17.92 -30.28 -15.71
CA CYS A 252 18.50 -30.30 -14.38
C CYS A 252 18.00 -31.57 -13.69
N GLY A 253 18.91 -32.44 -13.24
CA GLY A 253 18.61 -33.62 -12.42
C GLY A 253 18.05 -33.29 -11.02
N VAL A 254 17.35 -32.16 -10.88
CA VAL A 254 16.76 -31.62 -9.66
C VAL A 254 15.25 -31.89 -9.69
N SER A 255 14.70 -32.36 -8.57
CA SER A 255 13.25 -32.57 -8.44
C SER A 255 12.47 -31.25 -8.66
N VAL A 256 11.22 -31.35 -9.16
CA VAL A 256 10.35 -30.16 -9.34
C VAL A 256 10.21 -29.39 -8.03
N LYS A 257 9.99 -30.09 -6.91
CA LYS A 257 9.88 -29.48 -5.57
C LYS A 257 11.12 -28.67 -5.20
N THR A 258 12.32 -29.24 -5.40
CA THR A 258 13.58 -28.53 -5.09
C THR A 258 13.77 -27.32 -6.00
N ALA A 259 13.43 -27.45 -7.29
CA ALA A 259 13.51 -26.32 -8.23
C ALA A 259 12.56 -25.17 -7.83
N VAL A 260 11.33 -25.49 -7.43
CA VAL A 260 10.36 -24.50 -6.94
C VAL A 260 10.84 -23.84 -5.65
N LEU A 261 11.37 -24.61 -4.69
CA LEU A 261 11.91 -24.02 -3.46
C LEU A 261 13.08 -23.08 -3.74
N ASN A 262 13.96 -23.44 -4.67
CA ASN A 262 15.05 -22.56 -5.09
C ASN A 262 14.52 -21.28 -5.76
N LEU A 263 13.47 -21.37 -6.60
CA LEU A 263 12.82 -20.18 -7.18
C LEU A 263 12.21 -19.28 -6.08
N ILE A 264 11.54 -19.88 -5.09
CA ILE A 264 10.97 -19.12 -3.97
C ILE A 264 12.07 -18.41 -3.18
N ILE A 265 13.19 -19.09 -2.88
CA ILE A 265 14.31 -18.49 -2.14
C ILE A 265 14.91 -17.32 -2.94
N VAL A 266 15.17 -17.50 -4.23
CA VAL A 266 15.71 -16.43 -5.09
C VAL A 266 14.74 -15.26 -5.19
N ALA A 267 13.44 -15.54 -5.36
CA ALA A 267 12.43 -14.50 -5.43
C ALA A 267 12.22 -13.75 -4.11
N PHE A 268 12.36 -14.45 -2.96
CA PHE A 268 12.33 -13.83 -1.66
C PHE A 268 13.55 -12.92 -1.43
N ALA A 269 14.75 -13.41 -1.78
CA ALA A 269 15.97 -12.60 -1.70
C ALA A 269 15.88 -11.35 -2.58
N LEU A 270 15.35 -11.48 -3.82
CA LEU A 270 15.10 -10.33 -4.69
C LEU A 270 14.16 -9.31 -4.04
N ARG A 271 13.06 -9.76 -3.45
CA ARG A 271 12.11 -8.89 -2.74
C ARG A 271 12.74 -8.17 -1.56
N LEU A 272 13.55 -8.85 -0.77
CA LEU A 272 14.28 -8.22 0.33
C LEU A 272 15.22 -7.12 -0.18
N ILE A 273 15.96 -7.39 -1.25
CA ILE A 273 16.83 -6.38 -1.88
C ILE A 273 15.97 -5.20 -2.39
N MET A 274 14.90 -5.48 -3.13
CA MET A 274 14.03 -4.43 -3.66
C MET A 274 13.38 -3.59 -2.57
N SER A 275 12.96 -4.21 -1.45
CA SER A 275 12.32 -3.49 -0.34
C SER A 275 13.23 -2.48 0.36
N VAL A 276 14.53 -2.60 0.15
CA VAL A 276 15.56 -1.74 0.76
C VAL A 276 16.09 -0.70 -0.23
N ILE A 277 16.38 -1.12 -1.48
CA ILE A 277 17.04 -0.24 -2.46
C ILE A 277 16.08 0.51 -3.39
N MET A 278 14.82 0.04 -3.50
CA MET A 278 13.86 0.67 -4.41
C MET A 278 13.02 1.72 -3.66
N PRO A 279 12.58 2.79 -4.34
CA PRO A 279 11.65 3.74 -3.76
C PRO A 279 10.38 3.04 -3.26
N GLN A 280 9.81 3.55 -2.19
CA GLN A 280 8.57 3.07 -1.57
C GLN A 280 7.47 4.12 -1.65
N CYS A 281 6.25 3.75 -1.32
CA CYS A 281 5.18 4.71 -1.06
C CYS A 281 5.31 5.21 0.38
N ASP A 282 6.02 6.33 0.55
CA ASP A 282 6.31 6.86 1.88
C ASP A 282 5.04 7.19 2.66
N ILE A 283 3.96 7.63 2.01
CA ILE A 283 2.66 7.89 2.66
C ILE A 283 2.17 6.66 3.42
N ASP A 284 2.09 5.51 2.74
CA ASP A 284 1.56 4.28 3.35
C ASP A 284 2.56 3.69 4.37
N VAL A 285 3.85 3.69 4.07
CA VAL A 285 4.87 3.11 4.96
C VAL A 285 5.02 3.94 6.23
N ASN A 286 5.05 5.27 6.13
CA ASN A 286 5.09 6.16 7.30
C ASN A 286 3.83 6.01 8.15
N LEU A 287 2.67 5.83 7.52
CA LEU A 287 1.43 5.58 8.24
C LEU A 287 1.50 4.24 9.01
N PHE A 288 2.05 3.19 8.40
CA PHE A 288 2.27 1.91 9.08
C PHE A 288 3.28 2.03 10.23
N GLN A 289 4.37 2.79 10.07
CA GLN A 289 5.31 3.09 11.16
C GLN A 289 4.58 3.79 12.31
N TYR A 290 3.81 4.83 11.99
CA TYR A 290 3.06 5.59 12.97
C TYR A 290 2.06 4.71 13.74
N TRP A 291 1.29 3.88 13.04
CA TRP A 291 0.37 2.93 13.68
C TRP A 291 1.11 1.88 14.53
N ALA A 292 2.27 1.41 14.07
CA ALA A 292 3.07 0.43 14.81
C ALA A 292 3.58 1.01 16.13
N ASN A 293 4.15 2.21 16.08
CA ASN A 293 4.65 2.91 17.26
C ASN A 293 3.51 3.25 18.23
N THR A 294 2.41 3.85 17.72
CA THR A 294 1.22 4.14 18.54
C THR A 294 0.64 2.88 19.18
N ALA A 295 0.59 1.76 18.46
CA ALA A 295 0.09 0.51 19.02
C ALA A 295 1.02 -0.04 20.11
N ALA A 296 2.34 0.08 19.95
CA ALA A 296 3.33 -0.31 20.98
C ALA A 296 3.17 0.54 22.25
N ASP A 297 3.04 1.85 22.11
CA ASP A 297 2.92 2.80 23.22
C ASP A 297 1.61 2.64 23.99
N THR A 298 0.50 2.44 23.26
CA THR A 298 -0.84 2.46 23.87
C THR A 298 -1.35 1.07 24.23
N GLY A 299 -0.78 0.03 23.63
CA GLY A 299 -1.26 -1.35 23.71
C GLY A 299 -2.54 -1.59 22.90
N ILE A 300 -2.74 -2.85 22.51
CA ILE A 300 -3.82 -3.29 21.61
C ILE A 300 -5.21 -2.79 22.06
N THR A 301 -5.51 -2.84 23.35
CA THR A 301 -6.85 -2.51 23.88
C THR A 301 -7.18 -1.02 23.87
N ASN A 302 -6.16 -0.14 23.80
CA ASN A 302 -6.35 1.32 23.78
C ASN A 302 -6.12 1.91 22.38
N PHE A 303 -5.59 1.13 21.46
CA PHE A 303 -5.12 1.63 20.16
C PHE A 303 -6.21 2.42 19.42
N TYR A 304 -7.36 1.82 19.13
CA TYR A 304 -8.44 2.52 18.40
C TYR A 304 -9.08 3.67 19.21
N ALA A 305 -9.12 3.59 20.53
CA ALA A 305 -9.66 4.66 21.37
C ALA A 305 -8.75 5.91 21.34
N LYS A 306 -7.44 5.74 21.15
CA LYS A 306 -6.49 6.85 21.00
C LYS A 306 -6.25 7.24 19.56
N ALA A 307 -6.56 6.36 18.61
CA ALA A 307 -6.35 6.54 17.18
C ALA A 307 -7.46 7.40 16.51
N GLU A 308 -8.46 7.89 17.25
CA GLU A 308 -9.48 8.82 16.71
C GLU A 308 -8.87 10.11 16.12
N GLN A 309 -7.65 10.45 16.53
CA GLN A 309 -6.90 11.61 16.04
C GLN A 309 -6.03 11.28 14.80
N ILE A 310 -6.03 10.03 14.34
CA ILE A 310 -5.19 9.54 13.26
C ILE A 310 -6.07 9.01 12.15
N HIS A 311 -5.68 9.25 10.89
CA HIS A 311 -6.33 8.62 9.74
C HIS A 311 -6.14 7.09 9.79
N LEU A 312 -7.07 6.38 10.43
CA LEU A 312 -7.03 4.94 10.61
C LEU A 312 -8.18 4.29 9.86
N ASP A 313 -7.89 3.75 8.70
CA ASP A 313 -8.85 3.13 7.79
C ASP A 313 -8.71 1.60 7.69
N TYR A 314 -7.76 1.01 8.42
CA TYR A 314 -7.52 -0.44 8.42
C TYR A 314 -8.27 -1.16 9.55
N PRO A 315 -8.87 -2.35 9.24
CA PRO A 315 -9.44 -3.22 10.26
C PRO A 315 -8.37 -3.89 11.16
N PRO A 316 -8.79 -4.49 12.30
CA PRO A 316 -7.89 -4.91 13.39
C PRO A 316 -6.80 -5.95 13.07
N LEU A 317 -6.97 -6.80 12.06
CA LEU A 317 -6.03 -7.94 11.89
C LEU A 317 -4.58 -7.51 11.64
N PHE A 318 -4.38 -6.49 10.81
CA PHE A 318 -3.03 -6.02 10.51
C PHE A 318 -2.38 -5.32 11.72
N MET A 319 -3.20 -4.71 12.59
CA MET A 319 -2.72 -4.01 13.78
C MET A 319 -2.00 -4.93 14.76
N TYR A 320 -2.31 -6.22 14.81
CA TYR A 320 -1.52 -7.18 15.61
C TYR A 320 -0.07 -7.26 15.15
N TYR A 321 0.13 -7.32 13.83
CA TYR A 321 1.49 -7.35 13.29
C TYR A 321 2.22 -6.03 13.58
N LEU A 322 1.56 -4.92 13.33
CA LEU A 322 2.14 -3.59 13.58
C LEU A 322 2.49 -3.40 15.06
N TYR A 323 1.64 -3.85 15.98
CA TYR A 323 1.95 -3.83 17.42
C TYR A 323 3.25 -4.56 17.75
N PHE A 324 3.44 -5.78 17.21
CA PHE A 324 4.68 -6.51 17.44
C PHE A 324 5.90 -5.83 16.80
N MET A 325 5.71 -5.23 15.62
CA MET A 325 6.81 -4.51 14.96
C MET A 325 7.16 -3.22 15.70
N GLY A 326 6.20 -2.50 16.26
CA GLY A 326 6.46 -1.36 17.14
C GLY A 326 7.31 -1.76 18.34
N LEU A 327 6.92 -2.81 19.08
CA LEU A 327 7.69 -3.33 20.22
C LEU A 327 9.12 -3.75 19.83
N ILE A 328 9.31 -4.36 18.64
CA ILE A 328 10.64 -4.76 18.16
C ILE A 328 11.43 -3.51 17.74
N GLY A 329 10.79 -2.56 17.07
CA GLY A 329 11.41 -1.30 16.65
C GLY A 329 11.98 -0.53 17.84
N ASP A 330 11.18 -0.36 18.88
CA ASP A 330 11.56 0.31 20.11
C ASP A 330 12.69 -0.44 20.85
N ALA A 331 12.54 -1.75 21.01
CA ALA A 331 13.53 -2.57 21.71
C ALA A 331 14.91 -2.57 21.02
N LEU A 332 14.95 -2.43 19.69
CA LEU A 332 16.17 -2.40 18.90
C LEU A 332 16.62 -0.98 18.52
N GLY A 333 15.82 0.05 18.79
CA GLY A 333 16.10 1.45 18.42
C GLY A 333 16.16 1.68 16.91
N ILE A 334 15.30 0.99 16.12
CA ILE A 334 15.33 1.02 14.65
C ILE A 334 14.09 1.65 14.01
N THR A 335 13.22 2.29 14.78
CA THR A 335 11.87 2.75 14.38
C THR A 335 11.82 3.73 13.19
N GLN A 336 12.95 4.34 12.82
CA GLN A 336 13.02 5.27 11.69
C GLN A 336 14.09 4.85 10.66
N THR A 337 14.35 3.57 10.56
CA THR A 337 15.38 3.04 9.66
C THR A 337 14.77 2.26 8.50
N VAL A 338 15.51 2.16 7.39
CA VAL A 338 15.15 1.32 6.23
C VAL A 338 14.94 -0.15 6.65
N ALA A 339 15.65 -0.62 7.69
CA ALA A 339 15.47 -1.95 8.25
C ALA A 339 14.09 -2.13 8.88
N TYR A 340 13.55 -1.09 9.50
CA TYR A 340 12.20 -1.10 10.05
C TYR A 340 11.14 -1.14 8.94
N ASP A 341 11.30 -0.33 7.88
CA ASP A 341 10.43 -0.37 6.70
C ASP A 341 10.38 -1.76 6.07
N MET A 342 11.55 -2.39 5.92
CA MET A 342 11.63 -3.77 5.42
C MET A 342 10.87 -4.75 6.33
N LEU A 343 10.98 -4.61 7.66
CA LEU A 343 10.23 -5.45 8.59
C LEU A 343 8.72 -5.24 8.43
N LEU A 344 8.25 -4.01 8.28
CA LEU A 344 6.83 -3.72 8.05
C LEU A 344 6.28 -4.38 6.77
N LYS A 345 7.10 -4.49 5.72
CA LYS A 345 6.75 -5.13 4.44
C LYS A 345 6.82 -6.67 4.50
N LEU A 346 7.55 -7.24 5.44
CA LEU A 346 7.89 -8.67 5.49
C LEU A 346 6.70 -9.63 5.36
N PRO A 347 5.51 -9.41 5.97
CA PRO A 347 4.36 -10.32 5.83
C PRO A 347 3.89 -10.46 4.39
N SER A 348 3.90 -9.37 3.61
CA SER A 348 3.52 -9.38 2.20
C SER A 348 4.52 -10.16 1.35
N LEU A 349 5.83 -9.99 1.61
CA LEU A 349 6.89 -10.76 0.93
C LEU A 349 6.77 -12.27 1.21
N VAL A 350 6.44 -12.63 2.45
CA VAL A 350 6.21 -14.03 2.85
C VAL A 350 4.94 -14.56 2.21
N ALA A 351 3.85 -13.78 2.17
CA ALA A 351 2.58 -14.17 1.55
C ALA A 351 2.75 -14.52 0.07
N ASP A 352 3.54 -13.74 -0.69
CA ASP A 352 3.86 -14.05 -2.09
C ASP A 352 4.54 -15.42 -2.26
N CYS A 353 5.46 -15.74 -1.36
CA CYS A 353 6.17 -17.02 -1.37
C CYS A 353 5.25 -18.19 -1.01
N VAL A 354 4.32 -18.00 -0.06
CA VAL A 354 3.31 -18.99 0.31
C VAL A 354 2.34 -19.22 -0.83
N ILE A 355 1.88 -18.16 -1.49
CA ILE A 355 1.04 -18.24 -2.70
C ILE A 355 1.75 -19.06 -3.78
N ALA A 356 3.02 -18.78 -4.06
CA ALA A 356 3.82 -19.53 -5.02
C ALA A 356 3.91 -21.03 -4.70
N TYR A 357 4.04 -21.38 -3.42
CA TYR A 357 4.03 -22.76 -2.98
C TYR A 357 2.65 -23.43 -3.17
N ILE A 358 1.56 -22.70 -2.94
CA ILE A 358 0.20 -23.17 -3.22
C ILE A 358 0.00 -23.38 -4.73
N ILE A 359 0.46 -22.45 -5.57
CA ILE A 359 0.46 -22.62 -7.04
C ILE A 359 1.18 -23.91 -7.44
N TYR A 360 2.37 -24.15 -6.87
CA TYR A 360 3.10 -25.40 -7.09
C TYR A 360 2.25 -26.63 -6.72
N LYS A 361 1.62 -26.63 -5.56
CA LYS A 361 0.79 -27.75 -5.08
C LYS A 361 -0.42 -28.05 -6.00
N ILE A 362 -0.94 -27.02 -6.67
CA ILE A 362 -2.02 -27.18 -7.64
C ILE A 362 -1.46 -27.62 -9.00
N ALA A 363 -0.43 -26.93 -9.47
CA ALA A 363 0.09 -27.09 -10.82
C ALA A 363 0.78 -28.45 -11.06
N HIS A 364 1.63 -28.91 -10.12
CA HIS A 364 2.43 -30.12 -10.33
C HIS A 364 1.60 -31.41 -10.49
N LYS A 365 0.33 -31.37 -10.10
CA LYS A 365 -0.62 -32.48 -10.30
C LYS A 365 -1.20 -32.53 -11.71
N LYS A 366 -1.08 -31.45 -12.49
CA LYS A 366 -1.75 -31.26 -13.77
C LYS A 366 -0.81 -30.93 -14.91
N LEU A 367 0.35 -30.37 -14.58
CA LEU A 367 1.29 -29.81 -15.54
C LEU A 367 2.61 -30.55 -15.53
N SER A 368 3.30 -30.51 -16.67
CA SER A 368 4.69 -30.95 -16.74
C SER A 368 5.59 -30.10 -15.82
N LYS A 369 6.79 -30.57 -15.57
CA LYS A 369 7.81 -29.90 -14.78
C LYS A 369 8.03 -28.44 -15.23
N ASN A 370 8.19 -28.24 -16.54
CA ASN A 370 8.49 -26.93 -17.12
C ASN A 370 7.33 -25.95 -16.96
N TRP A 371 6.10 -26.41 -17.22
CA TRP A 371 4.91 -25.59 -17.05
C TRP A 371 4.61 -25.30 -15.57
N THR A 372 4.89 -26.24 -14.68
CA THR A 372 4.79 -26.01 -13.23
C THR A 372 5.75 -24.89 -12.79
N LEU A 373 7.02 -24.93 -13.25
CA LEU A 373 8.01 -23.88 -12.95
C LEU A 373 7.60 -22.55 -13.57
N PHE A 374 7.06 -22.57 -14.79
CA PHE A 374 6.58 -21.36 -15.45
C PHE A 374 5.46 -20.66 -14.67
N VAL A 375 4.42 -21.37 -14.27
CA VAL A 375 3.29 -20.72 -13.56
C VAL A 375 3.68 -20.25 -12.17
N VAL A 376 4.61 -20.94 -11.50
CA VAL A 376 5.20 -20.46 -10.23
C VAL A 376 6.03 -19.20 -10.47
N ALA A 377 6.86 -19.17 -11.51
CA ALA A 377 7.66 -18.01 -11.88
C ALA A 377 6.78 -16.84 -12.36
N ALA A 378 5.68 -17.12 -13.07
CA ALA A 378 4.72 -16.11 -13.52
C ALA A 378 4.03 -15.35 -12.37
N TRP A 379 3.98 -15.94 -11.18
CA TRP A 379 3.58 -15.25 -9.96
C TRP A 379 4.75 -14.56 -9.28
N LEU A 380 5.83 -15.31 -8.98
CA LEU A 380 6.96 -14.81 -8.19
C LEU A 380 7.67 -13.61 -8.82
N PHE A 381 7.74 -13.58 -10.15
CA PHE A 381 8.40 -12.51 -10.91
C PHE A 381 7.41 -11.64 -11.68
N ASN A 382 6.12 -11.69 -11.31
CA ASN A 382 5.14 -10.75 -11.85
C ASN A 382 5.52 -9.33 -11.40
N PRO A 383 5.73 -8.38 -12.34
CA PRO A 383 6.19 -7.04 -11.98
C PRO A 383 5.19 -6.30 -11.10
N MET A 384 3.87 -6.54 -11.27
CA MET A 384 2.86 -5.96 -10.38
C MET A 384 2.99 -6.49 -8.95
N VAL A 385 3.21 -7.80 -8.79
CA VAL A 385 3.36 -8.44 -7.46
C VAL A 385 4.63 -7.96 -6.76
N LEU A 386 5.74 -7.81 -7.50
CA LEU A 386 6.99 -7.26 -6.97
C LEU A 386 6.83 -5.81 -6.54
N LEU A 387 6.18 -5.00 -7.38
CA LEU A 387 5.98 -3.57 -7.11
C LEU A 387 5.13 -3.35 -5.86
N ASP A 388 4.01 -4.07 -5.73
CA ASP A 388 3.07 -3.90 -4.63
C ASP A 388 3.66 -4.31 -3.29
N SER A 389 4.24 -5.50 -3.20
CA SER A 389 4.72 -6.06 -1.94
C SER A 389 6.08 -5.52 -1.53
N ALA A 390 7.05 -5.42 -2.45
CA ALA A 390 8.42 -5.08 -2.12
C ALA A 390 8.71 -3.58 -2.18
N CYS A 391 8.14 -2.88 -3.17
CA CYS A 391 8.37 -1.44 -3.34
C CYS A 391 7.31 -0.62 -2.60
N TRP A 392 6.04 -0.73 -2.97
CA TRP A 392 4.97 0.02 -2.32
C TRP A 392 4.86 -0.29 -0.81
N GLY A 393 4.97 -1.58 -0.44
CA GLY A 393 4.87 -2.01 0.96
C GLY A 393 3.45 -2.36 1.41
N GLN A 394 2.51 -2.61 0.48
CA GLN A 394 1.11 -2.90 0.79
C GLN A 394 0.87 -4.34 1.25
N VAL A 395 -0.27 -4.54 1.93
CA VAL A 395 -0.71 -5.84 2.48
C VAL A 395 -1.58 -6.65 1.50
N ASP A 396 -1.64 -6.25 0.23
CA ASP A 396 -2.53 -6.87 -0.76
C ASP A 396 -2.17 -8.33 -1.07
N SER A 397 -0.89 -8.70 -0.94
CA SER A 397 -0.44 -10.09 -1.01
C SER A 397 -1.02 -10.96 0.11
N ILE A 398 -1.18 -10.43 1.33
CA ILE A 398 -1.80 -11.14 2.45
C ILE A 398 -3.30 -11.33 2.19
N LEU A 399 -3.96 -10.29 1.69
CA LEU A 399 -5.36 -10.36 1.27
C LEU A 399 -5.57 -11.39 0.16
N ALA A 400 -4.69 -11.38 -0.87
CA ALA A 400 -4.74 -12.34 -1.96
C ALA A 400 -4.52 -13.79 -1.48
N LEU A 401 -3.62 -14.00 -0.52
CA LEU A 401 -3.41 -15.31 0.12
C LEU A 401 -4.68 -15.78 0.85
N ALA A 402 -5.32 -14.92 1.63
CA ALA A 402 -6.55 -15.28 2.34
C ALA A 402 -7.68 -15.62 1.37
N ILE A 403 -7.85 -14.85 0.29
CA ILE A 403 -8.84 -15.10 -0.76
C ILE A 403 -8.52 -16.38 -1.55
N LEU A 404 -7.23 -16.64 -1.87
CA LEU A 404 -6.80 -17.88 -2.50
C LEU A 404 -7.12 -19.11 -1.63
N LEU A 405 -6.86 -19.02 -0.32
CA LEU A 405 -7.19 -20.07 0.64
C LEU A 405 -8.70 -20.27 0.72
N ALA A 406 -9.49 -19.21 0.73
CA ALA A 406 -10.95 -19.31 0.69
C ALA A 406 -11.44 -20.07 -0.56
N ALA A 407 -10.92 -19.72 -1.74
CA ALA A 407 -11.21 -20.40 -2.99
C ALA A 407 -10.77 -21.88 -2.96
N TYR A 408 -9.58 -22.15 -2.44
CA TYR A 408 -9.05 -23.50 -2.30
C TYR A 408 -9.90 -24.38 -1.37
N PHE A 409 -10.38 -23.84 -0.25
CA PHE A 409 -11.26 -24.57 0.65
C PHE A 409 -12.65 -24.81 0.04
N ILE A 410 -13.18 -23.88 -0.77
CA ILE A 410 -14.41 -24.15 -1.54
C ILE A 410 -14.18 -25.30 -2.54
N GLU A 411 -13.04 -25.31 -3.26
CA GLU A 411 -12.69 -26.42 -4.16
C GLU A 411 -12.65 -27.77 -3.43
N LYS A 412 -12.24 -27.78 -2.16
CA LYS A 412 -12.17 -28.97 -1.30
C LYS A 412 -13.48 -29.25 -0.56
N GLU A 413 -14.54 -28.48 -0.81
CA GLU A 413 -15.85 -28.60 -0.13
C GLU A 413 -15.76 -28.40 1.38
N LYS A 414 -14.76 -27.63 1.87
CA LYS A 414 -14.51 -27.27 3.26
C LYS A 414 -14.99 -25.82 3.50
N TYR A 415 -16.29 -25.61 3.51
CA TYR A 415 -16.89 -24.27 3.49
C TYR A 415 -16.62 -23.48 4.79
N GLU A 416 -16.52 -24.16 5.92
CA GLU A 416 -16.20 -23.57 7.21
C GLU A 416 -14.78 -22.96 7.22
N PHE A 417 -13.81 -23.66 6.64
CA PHE A 417 -12.44 -23.15 6.49
C PHE A 417 -12.39 -21.99 5.49
N SER A 418 -13.21 -22.02 4.44
CA SER A 418 -13.37 -20.88 3.54
C SER A 418 -13.93 -19.66 4.27
N ALA A 419 -14.93 -19.86 5.12
CA ALA A 419 -15.53 -18.81 5.94
C ALA A 419 -14.51 -18.19 6.92
N ILE A 420 -13.65 -19.02 7.55
CA ILE A 420 -12.52 -18.55 8.37
C ILE A 420 -11.56 -17.69 7.52
N ALA A 421 -11.16 -18.16 6.35
CA ALA A 421 -10.26 -17.41 5.46
C ALA A 421 -10.87 -16.07 5.00
N ILE A 422 -12.18 -16.01 4.76
CA ILE A 422 -12.92 -14.78 4.44
C ILE A 422 -12.94 -13.84 5.65
N ALA A 423 -13.13 -14.36 6.87
CA ALA A 423 -13.06 -13.54 8.09
C ALA A 423 -11.67 -12.89 8.23
N PHE A 424 -10.58 -13.64 8.00
CA PHE A 424 -9.23 -13.09 7.93
C PHE A 424 -9.10 -12.01 6.84
N ALA A 425 -9.62 -12.27 5.64
CA ALA A 425 -9.56 -11.31 4.53
C ALA A 425 -10.27 -9.99 4.87
N ILE A 426 -11.49 -10.05 5.40
CA ILE A 426 -12.28 -8.85 5.74
C ILE A 426 -11.67 -8.11 6.92
N THR A 427 -11.23 -8.80 7.97
CA THR A 427 -10.60 -8.15 9.14
C THR A 427 -9.19 -7.64 8.87
N LEU A 428 -8.58 -8.01 7.71
CA LEU A 428 -7.33 -7.45 7.21
C LEU A 428 -7.58 -6.17 6.39
N LYS A 429 -8.48 -6.25 5.41
CA LYS A 429 -8.86 -5.17 4.50
C LYS A 429 -10.35 -5.28 4.15
N PRO A 430 -11.11 -4.15 4.07
CA PRO A 430 -12.54 -4.18 3.70
C PRO A 430 -12.82 -4.87 2.35
N GLN A 431 -11.88 -4.81 1.39
CA GLN A 431 -11.98 -5.44 0.06
C GLN A 431 -12.17 -6.96 0.11
N GLY A 432 -11.84 -7.61 1.24
CA GLY A 432 -12.14 -9.02 1.45
C GLY A 432 -13.62 -9.39 1.24
N ILE A 433 -14.52 -8.41 1.37
CA ILE A 433 -15.97 -8.57 1.17
C ILE A 433 -16.31 -9.00 -0.28
N PHE A 434 -15.48 -8.67 -1.27
CA PHE A 434 -15.74 -9.02 -2.67
C PHE A 434 -15.76 -10.53 -2.91
N PHE A 435 -15.22 -11.33 -2.01
CA PHE A 435 -15.24 -12.79 -2.12
C PHE A 435 -16.45 -13.46 -1.42
N VAL A 436 -17.15 -12.73 -0.55
CA VAL A 436 -18.32 -13.28 0.21
C VAL A 436 -19.38 -13.91 -0.71
N PRO A 437 -19.78 -13.27 -1.83
CA PRO A 437 -20.77 -13.86 -2.73
C PRO A 437 -20.37 -15.23 -3.26
N ILE A 438 -19.09 -15.49 -3.47
CA ILE A 438 -18.59 -16.77 -4.02
C ILE A 438 -18.83 -17.92 -3.04
N LEU A 439 -18.59 -17.72 -1.74
CA LEU A 439 -18.94 -18.70 -0.72
C LEU A 439 -20.46 -18.90 -0.64
N GLY A 440 -21.23 -17.81 -0.72
CA GLY A 440 -22.69 -17.89 -0.77
C GLY A 440 -23.19 -18.75 -1.93
N TYR A 441 -22.66 -18.55 -3.14
CA TYR A 441 -23.02 -19.36 -4.31
C TYR A 441 -22.57 -20.80 -4.17
N ALA A 442 -21.42 -21.06 -3.57
CA ALA A 442 -20.94 -22.42 -3.32
C ALA A 442 -21.87 -23.17 -2.36
N LEU A 443 -22.28 -22.51 -1.27
CA LEU A 443 -23.23 -23.06 -0.32
C LEU A 443 -24.65 -23.26 -0.93
N LEU A 444 -25.12 -22.31 -1.72
CA LEU A 444 -26.39 -22.44 -2.46
C LEU A 444 -26.33 -23.59 -3.47
N ARG A 445 -25.23 -23.71 -4.19
CA ARG A 445 -25.05 -24.79 -5.16
C ARG A 445 -25.10 -26.16 -4.48
N GLN A 446 -24.40 -26.34 -3.36
CA GLN A 446 -24.46 -27.62 -2.64
C GLN A 446 -25.86 -27.90 -2.09
N LEU A 447 -26.59 -26.86 -1.66
CA LEU A 447 -27.97 -26.99 -1.21
C LEU A 447 -28.90 -27.47 -2.33
N ILE A 448 -28.72 -26.98 -3.56
CA ILE A 448 -29.56 -27.29 -4.71
C ILE A 448 -29.19 -28.64 -5.36
N HIS A 449 -27.89 -28.92 -5.54
CA HIS A 449 -27.44 -30.02 -6.40
C HIS A 449 -26.98 -31.29 -5.65
N GLU A 450 -26.59 -31.21 -4.36
CA GLU A 450 -26.12 -32.38 -3.60
C GLU A 450 -27.29 -33.12 -2.92
N LYS A 451 -28.27 -33.59 -3.71
CA LYS A 451 -29.49 -34.21 -3.19
C LYS A 451 -29.25 -35.54 -2.45
N GLU A 452 -28.13 -36.20 -2.67
CA GLU A 452 -27.72 -37.44 -1.98
C GLU A 452 -27.33 -37.15 -0.51
N VAL A 453 -26.95 -35.90 -0.16
CA VAL A 453 -26.68 -35.50 1.20
C VAL A 453 -27.99 -35.05 1.87
N PRO A 454 -28.32 -35.53 3.09
CA PRO A 454 -29.52 -35.10 3.80
C PRO A 454 -29.66 -33.57 3.91
N LEU A 455 -30.85 -33.05 3.69
CA LEU A 455 -31.13 -31.61 3.72
C LEU A 455 -30.62 -30.95 4.99
N ALA A 456 -30.85 -31.57 6.15
CA ALA A 456 -30.38 -31.06 7.43
C ALA A 456 -28.86 -30.83 7.44
N ARG A 457 -28.06 -31.77 6.90
CA ARG A 457 -26.61 -31.64 6.83
C ARG A 457 -26.19 -30.52 5.87
N ARG A 458 -26.90 -30.36 4.75
CA ARG A 458 -26.64 -29.25 3.79
C ARG A 458 -26.93 -27.90 4.41
N LEU A 459 -28.02 -27.78 5.18
CA LEU A 459 -28.36 -26.55 5.94
C LEU A 459 -27.36 -26.28 7.06
N MET A 460 -26.92 -27.32 7.78
CA MET A 460 -25.94 -27.17 8.86
C MET A 460 -24.59 -26.63 8.34
N ARG A 461 -24.19 -26.90 7.09
CA ARG A 461 -23.00 -26.30 6.48
C ARG A 461 -23.10 -24.76 6.40
N PHE A 462 -24.30 -24.20 6.13
CA PHE A 462 -24.51 -22.74 6.24
C PHE A 462 -24.30 -22.25 7.66
N VAL A 463 -24.94 -22.91 8.61
CA VAL A 463 -24.84 -22.53 10.02
C VAL A 463 -23.40 -22.59 10.51
N TYR A 464 -22.68 -23.66 10.22
CA TYR A 464 -21.27 -23.81 10.60
C TYR A 464 -20.36 -22.79 9.89
N SER A 465 -20.60 -22.48 8.61
CA SER A 465 -19.82 -21.47 7.89
C SER A 465 -20.04 -20.08 8.47
N ILE A 466 -21.31 -19.71 8.77
CA ILE A 466 -21.62 -18.43 9.42
C ILE A 466 -21.00 -18.37 10.82
N ALA A 467 -21.16 -19.44 11.62
CA ALA A 467 -20.57 -19.51 12.94
C ALA A 467 -19.04 -19.41 12.91
N ALA A 468 -18.38 -20.14 11.98
CA ALA A 468 -16.95 -20.09 11.80
C ALA A 468 -16.47 -18.69 11.43
N PHE A 469 -17.18 -18.00 10.52
CA PHE A 469 -16.89 -16.60 10.17
C PHE A 469 -17.01 -15.68 11.40
N LEU A 470 -18.17 -15.72 12.08
CA LEU A 470 -18.45 -14.82 13.19
C LEU A 470 -17.50 -15.04 14.37
N VAL A 471 -17.25 -16.30 14.75
CA VAL A 471 -16.32 -16.63 15.84
C VAL A 471 -14.93 -16.14 15.51
N THR A 472 -14.44 -16.36 14.28
CA THR A 472 -13.12 -15.89 13.85
C THR A 472 -13.05 -14.37 13.88
N ALA A 473 -14.04 -13.68 13.29
CA ALA A 473 -14.08 -12.22 13.27
C ALA A 473 -14.12 -11.63 14.69
N ILE A 474 -14.95 -12.20 15.60
CA ILE A 474 -15.05 -11.76 16.98
C ILE A 474 -13.72 -11.94 17.72
N ILE A 475 -13.06 -13.09 17.58
CA ILE A 475 -11.75 -13.35 18.22
C ILE A 475 -10.72 -12.30 17.79
N ILE A 476 -10.70 -11.92 16.50
CA ILE A 476 -9.76 -10.94 15.97
C ILE A 476 -10.09 -9.53 16.46
N VAL A 477 -11.37 -9.16 16.46
CA VAL A 477 -11.81 -7.77 16.69
C VAL A 477 -11.92 -7.45 18.19
N LEU A 478 -12.31 -8.44 19.02
CA LEU A 478 -12.64 -8.24 20.42
C LEU A 478 -11.55 -7.54 21.25
N PRO A 479 -10.25 -7.90 21.17
CA PRO A 479 -9.22 -7.24 21.98
C PRO A 479 -9.11 -5.73 21.74
N PHE A 480 -9.37 -5.27 20.52
CA PHE A 480 -9.37 -3.84 20.17
C PHE A 480 -10.66 -3.13 20.56
N GLY A 481 -11.78 -3.85 20.59
CA GLY A 481 -13.11 -3.28 20.88
C GLY A 481 -13.48 -3.20 22.36
N ILE A 482 -12.66 -3.78 23.27
CA ILE A 482 -13.01 -3.89 24.71
C ILE A 482 -13.21 -2.51 25.37
N LYS A 483 -12.44 -1.50 24.95
CA LYS A 483 -12.45 -0.16 25.54
C LYS A 483 -13.15 0.88 24.66
N MET A 484 -13.70 0.47 23.53
CA MET A 484 -14.43 1.38 22.65
C MET A 484 -15.81 1.70 23.24
N GLU A 485 -16.25 2.92 23.06
CA GLU A 485 -17.59 3.35 23.47
C GLU A 485 -18.69 2.60 22.70
N GLY A 486 -19.78 2.26 23.40
CA GLY A 486 -20.88 1.51 22.80
C GLY A 486 -20.67 0.00 22.80
N ASN A 487 -21.31 -0.67 21.83
CA ASN A 487 -21.13 -2.12 21.66
C ASN A 487 -20.17 -2.44 20.50
N LEU A 488 -19.52 -3.60 20.58
CA LEU A 488 -18.54 -4.08 19.61
C LEU A 488 -19.03 -4.03 18.16
N PHE A 489 -20.31 -4.37 17.92
CA PHE A 489 -20.87 -4.40 16.56
C PHE A 489 -21.08 -2.99 16.01
N SER A 490 -21.56 -2.05 16.84
CA SER A 490 -21.71 -0.65 16.44
C SER A 490 -20.36 -0.02 16.11
N TRP A 491 -19.34 -0.23 16.95
CA TRP A 491 -18.01 0.27 16.72
C TRP A 491 -17.42 -0.26 15.40
N ILE A 492 -17.39 -1.59 15.22
CA ILE A 492 -16.80 -2.17 14.00
C ILE A 492 -17.59 -1.78 12.75
N PHE A 493 -18.93 -1.70 12.84
CA PHE A 493 -19.76 -1.23 11.73
C PHE A 493 -19.39 0.21 11.34
N ASN A 494 -19.27 1.11 12.31
CA ASN A 494 -18.89 2.50 12.06
C ASN A 494 -17.49 2.60 11.46
N LEU A 495 -16.52 1.80 11.93
CA LEU A 495 -15.18 1.74 11.34
C LEU A 495 -15.24 1.42 9.83
N TYR A 496 -16.01 0.39 9.45
CA TYR A 496 -16.14 0.03 8.03
C TYR A 496 -16.91 1.08 7.23
N MET A 497 -17.94 1.69 7.80
CA MET A 497 -18.73 2.73 7.11
C MET A 497 -17.91 4.01 6.92
N ASN A 498 -17.09 4.39 7.90
CA ASN A 498 -16.19 5.55 7.80
C ASN A 498 -15.11 5.28 6.75
N THR A 499 -14.47 4.11 6.77
CA THR A 499 -13.50 3.72 5.74
C THR A 499 -14.10 3.73 4.34
N ALA A 500 -15.31 3.18 4.16
CA ALA A 500 -16.01 3.18 2.88
C ALA A 500 -16.47 4.60 2.46
N GLY A 501 -16.71 5.50 3.42
CA GLY A 501 -17.09 6.89 3.21
C GLY A 501 -15.92 7.83 2.95
N GLY A 502 -14.72 7.49 3.38
CA GLY A 502 -13.55 8.37 3.35
C GLY A 502 -13.18 8.85 1.95
N TYR A 503 -13.36 8.01 0.95
CA TYR A 503 -13.08 8.33 -0.45
C TYR A 503 -14.34 8.27 -1.30
N SER A 504 -15.26 9.22 -1.10
CA SER A 504 -16.55 9.30 -1.81
C SER A 504 -16.41 9.81 -3.27
N TYR A 505 -15.52 9.18 -4.06
CA TYR A 505 -15.24 9.52 -5.46
C TYR A 505 -15.64 8.39 -6.41
N ALA A 506 -15.91 8.72 -7.67
CA ALA A 506 -16.26 7.72 -8.68
C ALA A 506 -15.11 6.73 -8.91
N THR A 507 -13.88 7.20 -8.91
CA THR A 507 -12.65 6.37 -8.88
C THR A 507 -11.50 7.18 -8.29
N VAL A 508 -10.54 6.49 -7.66
CA VAL A 508 -9.36 7.06 -7.05
C VAL A 508 -8.12 6.42 -7.70
N ASN A 509 -7.59 7.09 -8.71
CA ASN A 509 -6.39 6.68 -9.45
C ASN A 509 -6.45 5.27 -10.07
N SER A 510 -7.59 4.61 -10.07
CA SER A 510 -7.77 3.34 -10.77
C SER A 510 -8.06 3.61 -12.25
N PHE A 511 -7.20 3.10 -13.15
CA PHE A 511 -7.42 3.23 -14.59
C PHE A 511 -8.48 2.22 -15.03
N ASN A 512 -9.73 2.57 -14.82
CA ASN A 512 -10.92 1.76 -14.98
C ASN A 512 -11.99 2.47 -15.81
N PHE A 513 -13.22 1.97 -15.84
CA PHE A 513 -14.30 2.55 -16.65
C PHE A 513 -14.66 4.00 -16.25
N PRO A 514 -14.87 4.36 -14.95
CA PRO A 514 -15.11 5.76 -14.59
C PRO A 514 -13.93 6.68 -14.93
N TYR A 515 -12.69 6.19 -14.91
CA TYR A 515 -11.54 6.96 -15.38
C TYR A 515 -11.71 7.38 -16.84
N LEU A 516 -12.18 6.47 -17.72
CA LEU A 516 -12.45 6.78 -19.14
C LEU A 516 -13.55 7.80 -19.33
N LEU A 517 -14.43 7.95 -18.35
CA LEU A 517 -15.48 8.98 -18.33
C LEU A 517 -14.99 10.33 -17.78
N GLY A 518 -13.71 10.45 -17.41
CA GLY A 518 -13.14 11.66 -16.80
C GLY A 518 -13.53 11.84 -15.33
N LEU A 519 -13.94 10.77 -14.64
CA LEU A 519 -14.45 10.83 -13.27
C LEU A 519 -13.40 10.49 -12.19
N ASN A 520 -12.10 10.59 -12.51
CA ASN A 520 -11.05 10.39 -11.52
C ASN A 520 -11.06 11.54 -10.51
N TRP A 521 -11.14 11.21 -9.22
CA TRP A 521 -11.30 12.17 -8.11
C TRP A 521 -12.55 13.05 -8.19
N VAL A 522 -13.54 12.69 -9.01
CA VAL A 522 -14.85 13.33 -9.07
C VAL A 522 -15.77 12.65 -8.07
N LYS A 523 -16.54 13.43 -7.29
CA LYS A 523 -17.47 12.87 -6.30
C LYS A 523 -18.43 11.89 -6.94
N ASP A 524 -18.64 10.76 -6.30
CA ASP A 524 -19.53 9.71 -6.80
C ASP A 524 -21.03 10.10 -6.79
N SER A 525 -21.37 11.22 -6.15
CA SER A 525 -22.69 11.86 -6.22
C SER A 525 -22.97 12.56 -7.54
N GLU A 526 -21.94 12.81 -8.37
CA GLU A 526 -22.11 13.46 -9.68
C GLU A 526 -23.01 12.65 -10.61
N VAL A 527 -23.88 13.39 -11.33
CA VAL A 527 -24.90 12.79 -12.18
C VAL A 527 -24.34 12.49 -13.57
N VAL A 528 -24.36 11.22 -13.94
CA VAL A 528 -23.97 10.72 -15.27
C VAL A 528 -25.19 10.02 -15.87
N MET A 529 -25.64 10.47 -17.05
CA MET A 529 -26.82 9.90 -17.73
C MET A 529 -28.06 9.75 -16.83
N GLY A 530 -28.33 10.75 -16.00
CA GLY A 530 -29.55 10.85 -15.19
C GLY A 530 -29.51 10.16 -13.83
N LEU A 531 -28.43 9.45 -13.48
CA LEU A 531 -28.22 8.85 -12.15
C LEU A 531 -26.84 9.24 -11.61
N SER A 532 -26.68 9.27 -10.27
CA SER A 532 -25.34 9.44 -9.69
C SER A 532 -24.42 8.29 -10.08
N TYR A 533 -23.11 8.56 -10.20
CA TYR A 533 -22.16 7.48 -10.48
C TYR A 533 -22.16 6.41 -9.38
N PHE A 534 -22.38 6.79 -8.13
CA PHE A 534 -22.59 5.83 -7.04
C PHE A 534 -23.71 4.83 -7.36
N THR A 535 -24.86 5.32 -7.85
CA THR A 535 -25.98 4.44 -8.25
C THR A 535 -25.60 3.52 -9.40
N TRP A 536 -24.97 4.04 -10.45
CA TRP A 536 -24.46 3.22 -11.57
C TRP A 536 -23.50 2.15 -11.11
N GLY A 537 -22.56 2.51 -10.25
CA GLY A 537 -21.58 1.59 -9.69
C GLY A 537 -22.23 0.50 -8.83
N MET A 538 -23.18 0.83 -7.97
CA MET A 538 -23.92 -0.15 -7.17
C MET A 538 -24.75 -1.10 -8.05
N LEU A 539 -25.40 -0.58 -9.10
CA LEU A 539 -26.09 -1.43 -10.09
C LEU A 539 -25.12 -2.38 -10.79
N SER A 540 -23.92 -1.91 -11.15
CA SER A 540 -22.90 -2.76 -11.78
C SER A 540 -22.45 -3.89 -10.84
N ILE A 541 -22.24 -3.62 -9.55
CA ILE A 541 -21.91 -4.65 -8.54
C ILE A 541 -23.02 -5.71 -8.50
N VAL A 542 -24.28 -5.27 -8.39
CA VAL A 542 -25.43 -6.19 -8.35
C VAL A 542 -25.49 -7.07 -9.60
N LEU A 543 -25.35 -6.46 -10.79
CA LEU A 543 -25.39 -7.19 -12.06
C LEU A 543 -24.24 -8.21 -12.19
N ILE A 544 -23.01 -7.81 -11.80
CA ILE A 544 -21.82 -8.69 -11.81
C ILE A 544 -22.03 -9.86 -10.84
N CYS A 545 -22.53 -9.58 -9.63
CA CYS A 545 -22.83 -10.62 -8.64
C CYS A 545 -23.93 -11.58 -9.15
N LEU A 546 -25.03 -11.06 -9.69
CA LEU A 546 -26.11 -11.89 -10.25
C LEU A 546 -25.60 -12.78 -11.41
N LEU A 547 -24.81 -12.21 -12.32
CA LEU A 547 -24.21 -12.98 -13.42
C LEU A 547 -23.27 -14.07 -12.88
N THR A 548 -22.41 -13.71 -11.93
CA THR A 548 -21.49 -14.67 -11.28
C THR A 548 -22.25 -15.79 -10.61
N GLY A 549 -23.32 -15.46 -9.87
CA GLY A 549 -24.20 -16.42 -9.21
C GLY A 549 -24.89 -17.35 -10.22
N ALA A 550 -25.46 -16.79 -11.29
CA ALA A 550 -26.08 -17.57 -12.36
C ALA A 550 -25.10 -18.56 -13.00
N LEU A 551 -23.90 -18.10 -13.37
CA LEU A 551 -22.84 -18.95 -13.93
C LEU A 551 -22.39 -20.03 -12.93
N TYR A 552 -22.28 -19.68 -11.65
CA TYR A 552 -21.87 -20.63 -10.61
C TYR A 552 -22.92 -21.72 -10.36
N LEU A 553 -24.21 -21.36 -10.33
CA LEU A 553 -25.31 -22.27 -10.05
C LEU A 553 -25.67 -23.15 -11.26
N ILE A 554 -25.70 -22.58 -12.47
CA ILE A 554 -26.12 -23.28 -13.70
C ILE A 554 -24.96 -24.11 -14.29
N GLY A 555 -23.73 -23.62 -14.15
CA GLY A 555 -22.55 -24.30 -14.72
C GLY A 555 -22.33 -25.70 -14.19
N LYS A 556 -21.64 -26.53 -14.98
CA LYS A 556 -21.24 -27.87 -14.53
C LYS A 556 -20.32 -27.81 -13.33
N LYS A 557 -20.38 -28.82 -12.42
CA LYS A 557 -19.48 -28.88 -11.24
C LYS A 557 -18.04 -29.06 -11.72
N HIS A 558 -17.27 -27.97 -11.70
CA HIS A 558 -15.86 -27.94 -12.06
C HIS A 558 -15.05 -27.24 -10.99
N LYS A 559 -13.90 -27.82 -10.63
CA LYS A 559 -12.93 -27.17 -9.69
C LYS A 559 -12.45 -25.80 -10.18
N MET A 560 -12.39 -25.59 -11.50
CA MET A 560 -12.02 -24.33 -12.11
C MET A 560 -13.01 -23.20 -11.85
N ASN A 561 -14.31 -23.50 -11.73
CA ASN A 561 -15.35 -22.47 -11.66
C ASN A 561 -15.16 -21.53 -10.46
N VAL A 562 -14.63 -22.02 -9.33
CA VAL A 562 -14.36 -21.19 -8.16
C VAL A 562 -13.37 -20.08 -8.49
N TYR A 563 -12.21 -20.43 -9.04
CA TYR A 563 -11.14 -19.48 -9.33
C TYR A 563 -11.50 -18.54 -10.48
N LEU A 564 -12.05 -19.11 -11.57
CA LEU A 564 -12.43 -18.32 -12.74
C LEU A 564 -13.52 -17.29 -12.40
N LEU A 565 -14.61 -17.74 -11.76
CA LEU A 565 -15.76 -16.88 -11.49
C LEU A 565 -15.47 -15.88 -10.36
N ALA A 566 -14.66 -16.26 -9.37
CA ALA A 566 -14.21 -15.33 -8.36
C ALA A 566 -13.25 -14.27 -8.95
N GLY A 567 -12.28 -14.68 -9.77
CA GLY A 567 -11.36 -13.76 -10.45
C GLY A 567 -12.11 -12.79 -11.37
N MET A 568 -13.06 -13.30 -12.16
CA MET A 568 -13.95 -12.50 -13.00
C MET A 568 -14.77 -11.49 -12.15
N CYS A 569 -15.40 -11.96 -11.07
CA CYS A 569 -16.24 -11.14 -10.21
C CYS A 569 -15.44 -9.98 -9.60
N ILE A 570 -14.32 -10.27 -8.93
CA ILE A 570 -13.49 -9.28 -8.30
C ILE A 570 -12.96 -8.28 -9.33
N TYR A 571 -12.39 -8.77 -10.44
CA TYR A 571 -11.84 -7.88 -11.46
C TYR A 571 -12.91 -7.00 -12.12
N ALA A 572 -14.07 -7.57 -12.46
CA ALA A 572 -15.16 -6.79 -13.04
C ALA A 572 -15.69 -5.73 -12.06
N VAL A 573 -15.85 -6.08 -10.78
CA VAL A 573 -16.25 -5.10 -9.76
C VAL A 573 -15.25 -3.93 -9.71
N THR A 574 -13.95 -4.18 -9.71
CA THR A 574 -12.96 -3.10 -9.67
C THR A 574 -12.95 -2.21 -10.92
N GLN A 575 -13.47 -2.71 -12.05
CA GLN A 575 -13.55 -1.92 -13.27
C GLN A 575 -14.80 -1.05 -13.37
N PHE A 576 -15.89 -1.38 -12.69
CA PHE A 576 -17.18 -0.70 -12.88
C PHE A 576 -17.77 -0.09 -11.59
N ALA A 577 -17.32 -0.53 -10.41
CA ALA A 577 -17.83 -0.04 -9.14
C ALA A 577 -17.26 1.35 -8.78
N PRO A 578 -17.94 2.13 -7.91
CA PRO A 578 -17.43 3.40 -7.41
C PRO A 578 -16.37 3.16 -6.31
N ARG A 579 -15.60 4.18 -5.98
CA ARG A 579 -14.63 4.22 -4.88
C ARG A 579 -13.49 3.19 -5.03
N MET A 580 -13.12 2.87 -6.27
CA MET A 580 -12.07 1.90 -6.55
C MET A 580 -10.70 2.60 -6.60
N HIS A 581 -9.74 2.02 -5.88
CA HIS A 581 -8.33 2.39 -5.92
C HIS A 581 -7.54 1.53 -6.89
N GLU A 582 -6.37 2.00 -7.26
CA GLU A 582 -5.46 1.40 -8.25
C GLU A 582 -5.04 -0.05 -7.97
N ARG A 583 -5.15 -0.53 -6.72
CA ARG A 583 -4.68 -1.86 -6.28
C ARG A 583 -5.78 -2.88 -5.98
N TYR A 584 -7.06 -2.46 -5.92
CA TYR A 584 -8.15 -3.32 -5.44
C TYR A 584 -8.39 -4.58 -6.29
N PHE A 585 -7.91 -4.60 -7.53
CA PHE A 585 -7.95 -5.77 -8.41
C PHE A 585 -6.96 -6.88 -8.01
N TYR A 586 -5.97 -6.61 -7.16
CA TYR A 586 -4.82 -7.48 -6.90
C TYR A 586 -5.19 -8.95 -6.62
N PRO A 587 -6.19 -9.27 -5.77
CA PRO A 587 -6.59 -10.67 -5.54
C PRO A 587 -7.10 -11.40 -6.78
N ALA A 588 -7.60 -10.68 -7.79
CA ALA A 588 -8.06 -11.31 -9.02
C ALA A 588 -6.91 -11.91 -9.84
N LEU A 589 -5.69 -11.35 -9.77
CA LEU A 589 -4.53 -11.85 -10.51
C LEU A 589 -4.24 -13.32 -10.19
N ILE A 590 -4.15 -13.67 -8.90
CA ILE A 590 -3.85 -15.06 -8.51
C ILE A 590 -5.00 -16.01 -8.91
N LEU A 591 -6.25 -15.58 -8.75
CA LEU A 591 -7.41 -16.39 -9.12
C LEU A 591 -7.44 -16.67 -10.62
N VAL A 592 -7.16 -15.66 -11.46
CA VAL A 592 -7.07 -15.83 -12.91
C VAL A 592 -5.89 -16.72 -13.30
N LEU A 593 -4.73 -16.60 -12.64
CA LEU A 593 -3.57 -17.49 -12.90
C LEU A 593 -3.92 -18.97 -12.58
N ILE A 594 -4.61 -19.22 -11.47
CA ILE A 594 -5.09 -20.59 -11.18
C ILE A 594 -6.12 -21.04 -12.21
N ALA A 595 -7.02 -20.14 -12.65
CA ALA A 595 -7.98 -20.46 -13.72
C ALA A 595 -7.27 -20.81 -15.04
N VAL A 596 -6.13 -20.20 -15.38
CA VAL A 596 -5.28 -20.59 -16.53
C VAL A 596 -4.82 -22.06 -16.40
N ILE A 597 -4.38 -22.47 -15.19
CA ILE A 597 -3.95 -23.86 -14.93
C ILE A 597 -5.08 -24.86 -15.22
N TYR A 598 -6.31 -24.52 -14.82
CA TYR A 598 -7.48 -25.42 -15.01
C TYR A 598 -8.09 -25.34 -16.40
N SER A 599 -8.00 -24.21 -17.09
CA SER A 599 -8.59 -24.02 -18.42
C SER A 599 -7.68 -24.50 -19.55
N ASN A 600 -6.36 -24.49 -19.34
CA ASN A 600 -5.37 -24.80 -20.39
C ASN A 600 -5.61 -23.95 -21.67
N ASN A 601 -5.90 -22.66 -21.51
CA ASN A 601 -6.38 -21.80 -22.60
C ASN A 601 -5.46 -20.61 -22.83
N LYS A 602 -4.94 -20.43 -24.05
CA LYS A 602 -4.03 -19.33 -24.41
C LYS A 602 -4.68 -17.95 -24.26
N LEU A 603 -5.98 -17.81 -24.51
CA LEU A 603 -6.67 -16.53 -24.31
C LEU A 603 -6.69 -16.13 -22.84
N MET A 604 -6.92 -17.09 -21.93
CA MET A 604 -6.86 -16.85 -20.49
C MET A 604 -5.46 -16.42 -20.04
N LEU A 605 -4.41 -17.06 -20.58
CA LEU A 605 -3.03 -16.63 -20.31
C LEU A 605 -2.76 -15.22 -20.87
N GLY A 606 -3.25 -14.91 -22.06
CA GLY A 606 -3.18 -13.58 -22.65
C GLY A 606 -3.86 -12.51 -21.79
N ILE A 607 -5.08 -12.79 -21.31
CA ILE A 607 -5.81 -11.88 -20.40
C ILE A 607 -5.03 -11.68 -19.12
N TYR A 608 -4.53 -12.76 -18.48
CA TYR A 608 -3.69 -12.66 -17.27
C TYR A 608 -2.47 -11.76 -17.51
N THR A 609 -1.79 -11.93 -18.66
CA THR A 609 -0.62 -11.13 -19.00
C THR A 609 -0.99 -9.64 -19.18
N LEU A 610 -2.06 -9.35 -19.91
CA LEU A 610 -2.54 -7.98 -20.12
C LEU A 610 -2.96 -7.33 -18.80
N MET A 611 -3.69 -8.05 -17.94
CA MET A 611 -4.02 -7.58 -16.59
C MET A 611 -2.76 -7.25 -15.78
N SER A 612 -1.75 -8.13 -15.81
CA SER A 612 -0.50 -7.91 -15.06
C SER A 612 0.23 -6.67 -15.53
N VAL A 613 0.29 -6.44 -16.85
CA VAL A 613 1.00 -5.30 -17.45
C VAL A 613 0.26 -3.99 -17.24
N SER A 614 -1.03 -3.95 -17.55
CA SER A 614 -1.82 -2.71 -17.43
C SER A 614 -1.89 -2.24 -15.98
N ASN A 615 -2.06 -3.18 -15.05
CA ASN A 615 -2.12 -2.83 -13.64
C ASN A 615 -0.75 -2.54 -13.04
N PHE A 616 0.32 -3.18 -13.51
CA PHE A 616 1.69 -2.77 -13.18
C PHE A 616 1.93 -1.31 -13.58
N TYR A 617 1.57 -0.94 -14.83
CA TYR A 617 1.68 0.45 -15.27
C TYR A 617 0.87 1.39 -14.40
N THR A 618 -0.39 1.03 -14.08
CA THR A 618 -1.27 1.84 -13.22
C THR A 618 -0.61 2.12 -11.87
N VAL A 619 -0.15 1.08 -11.20
CA VAL A 619 0.45 1.20 -9.86
C VAL A 619 1.79 1.92 -9.89
N LEU A 620 2.63 1.65 -10.91
CA LEU A 620 3.90 2.37 -11.10
C LEU A 620 3.69 3.86 -11.33
N GLU A 621 2.76 4.22 -12.21
CA GLU A 621 2.41 5.62 -12.51
C GLU A 621 1.95 6.37 -11.26
N ILE A 622 1.10 5.73 -10.44
CA ILE A 622 0.60 6.34 -9.21
C ILE A 622 1.71 6.43 -8.17
N MET A 623 2.49 5.37 -7.97
CA MET A 623 3.60 5.38 -7.01
C MET A 623 4.63 6.47 -7.35
N THR A 624 4.95 6.63 -8.62
CA THR A 624 5.88 7.69 -9.09
C THR A 624 5.23 9.07 -9.05
N GLY A 625 3.93 9.17 -9.30
CA GLY A 625 3.16 10.41 -9.24
C GLY A 625 2.88 10.89 -7.82
N LEU A 626 2.64 9.98 -6.87
CA LEU A 626 2.44 10.32 -5.45
C LEU A 626 3.72 10.85 -4.80
N SER A 627 4.89 10.40 -5.23
CA SER A 627 6.16 10.99 -4.80
C SER A 627 6.35 12.43 -5.30
N ILE A 628 5.59 12.84 -6.31
CA ILE A 628 5.59 14.21 -6.87
C ILE A 628 4.42 15.05 -6.32
N GLY A 629 3.33 14.44 -5.87
CA GLY A 629 2.04 15.10 -5.73
C GLY A 629 1.25 14.84 -4.46
N ALA A 630 1.86 14.37 -3.36
CA ALA A 630 1.16 14.25 -2.07
C ALA A 630 0.59 15.60 -1.56
N GLU A 631 1.13 16.72 -2.05
CA GLU A 631 0.67 18.07 -1.72
C GLU A 631 -0.43 18.63 -2.65
N LEU A 632 -0.75 17.92 -3.73
CA LEU A 632 -1.75 18.39 -4.70
C LEU A 632 -3.20 18.14 -4.27
N ILE A 633 -3.41 17.48 -3.15
CA ILE A 633 -4.77 17.15 -2.67
C ILE A 633 -5.50 18.36 -2.08
N ASP A 634 -4.76 19.39 -1.63
CA ASP A 634 -5.35 20.56 -0.94
C ASP A 634 -5.59 21.80 -1.83
N THR A 635 -5.29 21.77 -3.11
CA THR A 635 -5.61 22.89 -3.98
C THR A 635 -6.50 22.46 -5.15
N ASP A 636 -7.63 23.11 -5.31
CA ASP A 636 -8.56 22.96 -6.44
C ASP A 636 -7.89 23.00 -7.83
N TYR A 637 -6.68 23.53 -7.91
CA TYR A 637 -5.93 23.73 -9.14
C TYR A 637 -5.13 22.50 -9.61
N ALA A 638 -4.64 21.72 -8.67
CA ALA A 638 -3.87 20.53 -9.00
C ALA A 638 -4.77 19.34 -9.32
N LEU A 639 -5.91 19.27 -8.67
CA LEU A 639 -7.00 18.38 -9.04
C LEU A 639 -7.40 18.62 -10.51
N ALA A 640 -7.51 19.85 -10.98
CA ALA A 640 -7.90 20.18 -12.35
C ALA A 640 -6.97 19.55 -13.43
N SER A 641 -5.67 19.39 -13.20
CA SER A 641 -4.78 18.75 -14.17
C SER A 641 -4.92 17.23 -14.22
N TYR A 642 -5.36 16.59 -13.12
CA TYR A 642 -5.76 15.19 -13.09
C TYR A 642 -7.21 14.97 -13.57
N PHE A 643 -8.07 16.00 -13.54
CA PHE A 643 -9.49 15.96 -13.91
C PHE A 643 -9.77 16.16 -15.38
N TYR A 644 -8.79 16.55 -16.19
CA TYR A 644 -9.04 16.67 -17.61
C TYR A 644 -9.39 15.30 -18.16
N TRP A 645 -10.51 15.22 -18.88
CA TRP A 645 -10.84 14.10 -19.74
C TRP A 645 -9.58 13.65 -20.45
N PRO A 646 -9.00 12.47 -20.09
CA PRO A 646 -7.74 12.10 -20.67
C PRO A 646 -7.95 11.96 -22.18
N PRO A 647 -7.18 12.67 -23.01
CA PRO A 647 -7.23 12.39 -24.42
C PRO A 647 -7.01 10.88 -24.61
N LEU A 648 -7.85 10.20 -25.40
CA LEU A 648 -7.81 8.76 -25.59
C LEU A 648 -6.45 8.23 -26.09
N ASN A 649 -5.54 9.11 -26.49
CA ASN A 649 -4.16 8.82 -26.89
C ASN A 649 -3.14 8.84 -25.73
N THR A 650 -3.55 9.10 -24.49
CA THR A 650 -2.63 9.05 -23.35
C THR A 650 -2.36 7.61 -22.93
N PRO A 651 -1.17 7.29 -22.43
CA PRO A 651 -0.87 5.96 -21.87
C PRO A 651 -1.85 5.55 -20.77
N ARG A 652 -2.28 6.48 -19.92
CA ARG A 652 -3.26 6.23 -18.84
C ARG A 652 -4.61 5.77 -19.40
N ALA A 653 -5.14 6.48 -20.40
CA ALA A 653 -6.39 6.10 -21.05
C ALA A 653 -6.27 4.76 -21.79
N MET A 654 -5.13 4.51 -22.44
CA MET A 654 -4.87 3.21 -23.09
C MET A 654 -4.89 2.07 -22.06
N MET A 655 -4.27 2.23 -20.90
CA MET A 655 -4.30 1.21 -19.85
C MET A 655 -5.69 1.02 -19.26
N ALA A 656 -6.46 2.10 -19.10
CA ALA A 656 -7.87 2.00 -18.69
C ALA A 656 -8.72 1.24 -19.72
N ILE A 657 -8.52 1.47 -21.01
CA ILE A 657 -9.16 0.68 -22.08
C ILE A 657 -8.77 -0.79 -21.98
N VAL A 658 -7.48 -1.09 -21.81
CA VAL A 658 -6.99 -2.48 -21.67
C VAL A 658 -7.65 -3.15 -20.46
N ASN A 659 -7.73 -2.47 -19.32
CA ASN A 659 -8.35 -3.01 -18.10
C ASN A 659 -9.84 -3.32 -18.31
N VAL A 660 -10.60 -2.40 -18.92
CA VAL A 660 -12.03 -2.61 -19.21
C VAL A 660 -12.21 -3.75 -20.22
N VAL A 661 -11.40 -3.80 -21.28
CA VAL A 661 -11.40 -4.90 -22.27
C VAL A 661 -11.09 -6.23 -21.61
N CYS A 662 -10.12 -6.29 -20.72
CA CYS A 662 -9.80 -7.52 -19.96
C CYS A 662 -10.99 -7.96 -19.08
N ALA A 663 -11.70 -7.04 -18.42
CA ALA A 663 -12.89 -7.38 -17.63
C ALA A 663 -14.02 -7.94 -18.51
N VAL A 664 -14.33 -7.29 -19.62
CA VAL A 664 -15.33 -7.77 -20.58
C VAL A 664 -14.93 -9.13 -21.18
N ALA A 665 -13.65 -9.29 -21.52
CA ALA A 665 -13.12 -10.57 -22.04
C ALA A 665 -13.21 -11.68 -20.99
N LEU A 666 -12.91 -11.40 -19.72
CA LEU A 666 -13.09 -12.37 -18.62
C LEU A 666 -14.55 -12.76 -18.44
N ILE A 667 -15.47 -11.81 -18.50
CA ILE A 667 -16.91 -12.10 -18.44
C ILE A 667 -17.31 -13.00 -19.63
N ALA A 668 -16.94 -12.63 -20.84
CA ALA A 668 -17.29 -13.37 -22.05
C ALA A 668 -16.72 -14.81 -22.03
N ILE A 669 -15.44 -14.95 -21.71
CA ILE A 669 -14.79 -16.27 -21.68
C ILE A 669 -15.34 -17.13 -20.53
N SER A 670 -15.70 -16.55 -19.39
CA SER A 670 -16.33 -17.25 -18.27
C SER A 670 -17.71 -17.80 -18.65
N CYS A 671 -18.52 -16.99 -19.36
CA CYS A 671 -19.80 -17.46 -19.91
C CYS A 671 -19.59 -18.65 -20.85
N VAL A 672 -18.66 -18.54 -21.79
CA VAL A 672 -18.44 -19.60 -22.77
C VAL A 672 -17.86 -20.87 -22.14
N ILE A 673 -16.84 -20.75 -21.28
CA ILE A 673 -16.19 -21.91 -20.60
C ILE A 673 -17.18 -22.67 -19.72
N THR A 674 -18.08 -21.94 -19.04
CA THR A 674 -19.06 -22.56 -18.12
C THR A 674 -19.99 -23.55 -18.84
N PHE A 675 -20.31 -23.32 -20.11
CA PHE A 675 -21.26 -24.15 -20.87
C PHE A 675 -20.62 -25.09 -21.87
N LYS A 676 -19.41 -24.84 -22.35
CA LYS A 676 -18.72 -25.70 -23.33
C LYS A 676 -18.01 -26.88 -22.67
N LYS A 677 -18.02 -28.04 -23.39
CA LYS A 677 -17.22 -29.20 -22.99
C LYS A 677 -15.71 -28.97 -23.19
N ASP A 678 -15.33 -28.39 -24.32
CA ASP A 678 -13.94 -28.02 -24.59
C ASP A 678 -13.67 -26.60 -24.09
N LYS A 679 -12.87 -26.51 -23.03
CA LYS A 679 -12.48 -25.24 -22.38
C LYS A 679 -11.35 -24.52 -23.10
N THR A 680 -10.67 -25.23 -24.00
CA THR A 680 -9.49 -24.69 -24.69
C THR A 680 -9.83 -23.93 -25.96
N PHE A 681 -11.04 -24.13 -26.51
CA PHE A 681 -11.44 -23.63 -27.83
C PHE A 681 -10.45 -23.98 -28.95
N GLY A 682 -9.72 -25.12 -28.82
CA GLY A 682 -8.61 -25.47 -29.70
C GLY A 682 -7.31 -24.70 -29.48
N LEU A 683 -7.28 -23.78 -28.46
CA LEU A 683 -6.12 -22.94 -28.13
C LEU A 683 -5.42 -23.46 -26.87
N LYS A 684 -5.02 -24.74 -26.87
CA LYS A 684 -4.27 -25.34 -25.75
C LYS A 684 -2.92 -24.70 -25.57
N ILE A 685 -2.54 -24.50 -24.29
CA ILE A 685 -1.19 -24.02 -23.89
C ILE A 685 -0.24 -25.23 -23.83
N TRP A 686 -0.66 -26.32 -23.16
CA TRP A 686 0.10 -27.57 -22.98
C TRP A 686 -0.74 -28.80 -23.35
N GLU A 687 -0.05 -29.91 -23.67
CA GLU A 687 -0.71 -31.17 -23.84
C GLU A 687 -1.10 -31.75 -22.46
N GLU A 688 -2.32 -32.28 -22.33
CA GLU A 688 -2.76 -32.91 -21.09
C GLU A 688 -1.90 -34.17 -20.85
N TYR A 689 -1.30 -34.27 -19.67
CA TYR A 689 -0.70 -35.51 -19.22
C TYR A 689 -1.83 -36.51 -19.00
N GLY A 690 -1.83 -37.61 -19.77
CA GLY A 690 -2.76 -38.71 -19.55
C GLY A 690 -2.54 -39.35 -18.18
N ASP A 691 -3.61 -39.84 -17.57
CA ASP A 691 -3.63 -40.51 -16.25
C ASP A 691 -2.77 -41.80 -16.15
N GLU A 692 -1.97 -42.11 -17.18
CA GLU A 692 -1.22 -43.37 -17.26
C GLU A 692 0.04 -43.47 -16.37
N ASN A 693 0.39 -42.43 -15.60
CA ASN A 693 1.63 -42.44 -14.82
C ASN A 693 1.44 -42.14 -13.32
N GLU A 694 0.39 -42.65 -12.66
CA GLU A 694 0.34 -42.58 -11.19
C GLU A 694 1.35 -43.54 -10.50
N GLU A 695 1.77 -44.65 -11.17
CA GLU A 695 2.67 -45.65 -10.57
C GLU A 695 4.17 -45.27 -10.58
N THR A 696 4.59 -44.24 -11.34
CA THR A 696 6.01 -43.85 -11.44
C THR A 696 6.37 -42.62 -10.62
N LYS A 697 5.47 -42.04 -9.82
CA LYS A 697 5.70 -40.83 -9.06
C LYS A 697 6.19 -41.02 -7.61
N GLU A 698 6.31 -42.25 -7.14
CA GLU A 698 6.77 -42.61 -5.78
C GLU A 698 8.22 -43.10 -5.68
N GLN A 699 9.01 -43.07 -6.77
CA GLN A 699 10.45 -43.41 -6.72
C GLN A 699 11.36 -42.18 -6.76
#